data_04dfec04b8f324cdb6989aa28e00d66d
#
_entry.id   04dfec04b8f324cdb6989aa28e00d66d
#
_cell.length_a   1.000
_cell.length_b   1.000
_cell.length_c   1.000
_cell.angle_alpha   90.00
_cell.angle_beta   90.00
_cell.angle_gamma   90.00
#
_symmetry.space_group_name_H-M   'P 1'
#
loop_
_entity.id
_entity.type
_entity.pdbx_description
1 polymer ?
#
loop_
_entity_poly.entity_id
_entity_poly.type
_entity_poly.pdbx_seq_one_letter_code
_entity_poly.pdbx_strand_id
1 'polypeptide(L)'
;MTTAFAADEKSNDIVILYTNDVHCAVDDNIGYAGLAAYKKEMQAAYNYVALVDCGDSVQGDVIGTLSKGEYLVDIMNEVGYDFASFGNHEFDYTLPQLQKLIDKAKYQYLCCNLTYTGKDGKGLTGYKAYEIKTYGDIKVAFVGIDTPESFTKSTPTYFQDANGNFVYSFAEGNKGADLYNKVQKTVDAAKKDGATYVVALAHLGVDESSEPWRSTDLIANTTGIDAVLDGHSHSTIAMELVKNKDGKEIPLSSTGTKLVNIGKLTISNGVFTTELVSDYAAKDDTADAFVKSIQEKNEALVNTVVARTSVDLTTKRADGTRAVRNRETNLGDLCADAYRAVSGADIALVNGGGIRADIPAGDITYGQIIKVHPYGNALCVVEATGQEIIDALEWTARNTMSTCSDGENSVGEMGGFLQVSGLKYTIDTTVKSSAKGDDKSMFVSVDGAYRIKNVKVLKNGKYVDIDPKATYTVASHNYMLKDSGDGINMFADNKLLQDSVMLDNQVLINYIKDSLGGIVPATYAAPQGRITVIATPYTDVLDGNWAVEAVNYVTDKNFMKGLSETTFGPNGAMTRGMLVTVLYRMAGAPEVTGKVSEKFTDCTDGSWYADAVLWASANKIVDGYSDGTYKPTKAVTRQEMAKILYGYDKLGGKTADGITEKLTYTDADAIGEWALESVTYCTAAGYLAGSNGAFNPKGTATRAMGAKVLMNMTKEAA
;
A
#
# COMPACT_ATOMS: atom_id res chain seq x y z
N MET A 1 32.64 -52.69 -14.96
CA MET A 1 32.07 -51.64 -15.86
C MET A 1 31.48 -50.57 -14.95
N THR A 2 32.23 -49.52 -14.74
CA THR A 2 31.72 -48.33 -14.00
C THR A 2 30.93 -47.52 -15.03
N THR A 3 29.63 -47.53 -14.90
CA THR A 3 28.75 -46.54 -15.60
C THR A 3 29.06 -45.17 -15.07
N ALA A 4 29.81 -44.41 -15.86
CA ALA A 4 29.90 -42.98 -15.67
C ALA A 4 28.49 -42.40 -15.92
N PHE A 5 27.86 -41.86 -14.88
CA PHE A 5 26.71 -40.99 -15.06
C PHE A 5 27.21 -39.76 -15.86
N ALA A 6 26.65 -39.56 -17.06
CA ALA A 6 26.85 -38.32 -17.77
C ALA A 6 26.34 -37.21 -16.84
N ALA A 7 27.17 -36.22 -16.58
CA ALA A 7 26.70 -34.99 -15.95
C ALA A 7 25.64 -34.41 -16.89
N ASP A 8 24.44 -34.13 -16.38
CA ASP A 8 23.40 -33.48 -17.16
C ASP A 8 23.98 -32.17 -17.74
N GLU A 9 23.86 -32.00 -19.07
CA GLU A 9 24.31 -30.75 -19.72
C GLU A 9 23.48 -29.58 -19.16
N LYS A 10 24.18 -28.51 -18.75
CA LYS A 10 23.50 -27.29 -18.27
C LYS A 10 22.63 -26.70 -19.36
N SER A 11 21.45 -26.19 -18.98
CA SER A 11 20.58 -25.43 -19.88
C SER A 11 21.29 -24.16 -20.39
N ASN A 12 21.02 -23.80 -21.64
CA ASN A 12 21.46 -22.54 -22.25
C ASN A 12 20.41 -21.42 -22.11
N ASP A 13 19.30 -21.64 -21.40
CA ASP A 13 18.40 -20.57 -21.05
C ASP A 13 19.12 -19.54 -20.16
N ILE A 14 18.71 -18.28 -20.29
CA ILE A 14 19.27 -17.19 -19.47
C ILE A 14 18.39 -17.05 -18.25
N VAL A 15 18.96 -17.16 -17.06
CA VAL A 15 18.31 -16.94 -15.78
C VAL A 15 18.79 -15.63 -15.18
N ILE A 16 17.86 -14.75 -14.85
CA ILE A 16 18.12 -13.50 -14.12
C ILE A 16 17.39 -13.61 -12.79
N LEU A 17 18.17 -13.76 -11.71
CA LEU A 17 17.67 -13.66 -10.34
C LEU A 17 17.59 -12.19 -9.95
N TYR A 18 16.57 -11.81 -9.24
CA TYR A 18 16.39 -10.41 -8.84
C TYR A 18 15.80 -10.27 -7.44
N THR A 19 16.14 -9.12 -6.83
CA THR A 19 15.62 -8.65 -5.54
C THR A 19 15.15 -7.21 -5.68
N ASN A 20 14.28 -6.77 -4.79
CA ASN A 20 13.87 -5.38 -4.62
C ASN A 20 13.47 -5.15 -3.16
N ASP A 21 13.55 -3.90 -2.69
CA ASP A 21 13.07 -3.49 -1.36
C ASP A 21 13.55 -4.39 -0.22
N VAL A 22 14.84 -4.79 -0.28
CA VAL A 22 15.40 -5.68 0.77
C VAL A 22 15.50 -4.96 2.11
N HIS A 23 15.67 -3.63 2.11
CA HIS A 23 15.64 -2.80 3.32
C HIS A 23 16.49 -3.36 4.46
N CYS A 24 17.71 -3.75 4.17
CA CYS A 24 18.68 -4.29 5.13
C CYS A 24 18.27 -5.58 5.86
N ALA A 25 17.26 -6.30 5.39
CA ALA A 25 16.82 -7.57 5.94
C ALA A 25 17.81 -8.70 5.58
N VAL A 26 18.96 -8.73 6.26
CA VAL A 26 20.10 -9.57 5.86
C VAL A 26 19.91 -11.05 6.10
N ASP A 27 19.13 -11.42 7.13
CA ASP A 27 18.83 -12.80 7.54
C ASP A 27 17.33 -13.06 7.79
N ASP A 28 16.48 -12.06 7.59
CA ASP A 28 15.02 -12.20 7.60
C ASP A 28 14.57 -13.05 6.41
N ASN A 29 13.52 -13.85 6.59
CA ASN A 29 12.93 -14.69 5.54
C ASN A 29 14.00 -15.60 4.87
N ILE A 30 14.17 -15.50 3.54
CA ILE A 30 15.21 -16.25 2.82
C ILE A 30 16.62 -15.75 3.19
N GLY A 31 16.79 -14.44 3.33
CA GLY A 31 18.05 -13.78 3.64
C GLY A 31 19.11 -13.90 2.54
N TYR A 32 20.20 -13.14 2.67
CA TYR A 32 21.26 -13.15 1.67
C TYR A 32 22.02 -14.48 1.56
N ALA A 33 22.10 -15.25 2.66
CA ALA A 33 22.70 -16.59 2.64
C ALA A 33 21.84 -17.58 1.82
N GLY A 34 20.50 -17.46 1.89
CA GLY A 34 19.57 -18.24 1.07
C GLY A 34 19.65 -17.85 -0.40
N LEU A 35 19.68 -16.55 -0.68
CA LEU A 35 19.86 -16.03 -2.03
C LEU A 35 21.18 -16.52 -2.68
N ALA A 36 22.27 -16.50 -1.92
CA ALA A 36 23.56 -17.01 -2.39
C ALA A 36 23.52 -18.52 -2.69
N ALA A 37 22.86 -19.31 -1.85
CA ALA A 37 22.67 -20.74 -2.08
C ALA A 37 21.84 -20.99 -3.35
N TYR A 38 20.70 -20.30 -3.50
CA TYR A 38 19.86 -20.43 -4.68
C TYR A 38 20.57 -20.01 -5.98
N LYS A 39 21.37 -18.93 -5.93
CA LYS A 39 22.20 -18.50 -7.05
C LYS A 39 23.19 -19.60 -7.48
N LYS A 40 23.86 -20.27 -6.52
CA LYS A 40 24.77 -21.40 -6.79
C LYS A 40 24.04 -22.59 -7.41
N GLU A 41 22.82 -22.89 -6.95
CA GLU A 41 21.96 -23.93 -7.52
C GLU A 41 21.64 -23.60 -8.98
N MET A 42 21.24 -22.38 -9.28
CA MET A 42 20.96 -21.96 -10.66
C MET A 42 22.24 -22.01 -11.52
N GLN A 43 23.38 -21.60 -11.00
CA GLN A 43 24.68 -21.70 -11.69
C GLN A 43 25.11 -23.14 -11.96
N ALA A 44 24.64 -24.10 -11.16
CA ALA A 44 24.86 -25.51 -11.42
C ALA A 44 23.97 -26.04 -12.56
N ALA A 45 22.74 -25.52 -12.69
CA ALA A 45 21.74 -25.97 -13.68
C ALA A 45 21.81 -25.22 -15.02
N TYR A 46 22.29 -23.97 -15.04
CA TYR A 46 22.27 -23.07 -16.20
C TYR A 46 23.67 -22.52 -16.51
N ASN A 47 23.96 -22.35 -17.81
CA ASN A 47 25.20 -21.74 -18.26
C ASN A 47 25.22 -20.21 -18.07
N TYR A 48 24.03 -19.59 -18.05
CA TYR A 48 23.87 -18.15 -18.06
C TYR A 48 22.99 -17.70 -16.89
N VAL A 49 23.63 -17.19 -15.82
CA VAL A 49 22.94 -16.69 -14.62
C VAL A 49 23.43 -15.29 -14.29
N ALA A 50 22.52 -14.38 -14.02
CA ALA A 50 22.80 -13.07 -13.44
C ALA A 50 22.02 -12.88 -12.13
N LEU A 51 22.49 -11.98 -11.27
CA LEU A 51 21.81 -11.53 -10.08
C LEU A 51 21.76 -10.00 -10.08
N VAL A 52 20.56 -9.45 -9.95
CA VAL A 52 20.32 -7.99 -10.02
C VAL A 52 19.45 -7.52 -8.87
N ASP A 53 19.50 -6.22 -8.58
CA ASP A 53 18.67 -5.57 -7.58
C ASP A 53 17.89 -4.39 -8.18
N CYS A 54 16.66 -4.20 -7.75
CA CYS A 54 15.76 -3.15 -8.23
C CYS A 54 15.58 -2.01 -7.23
N GLY A 55 16.59 -1.77 -6.37
CA GLY A 55 16.65 -0.63 -5.44
C GLY A 55 16.11 -0.89 -4.04
N ASP A 56 16.30 0.09 -3.16
CA ASP A 56 15.93 0.08 -1.74
C ASP A 56 16.59 -1.03 -0.93
N SER A 57 17.89 -1.23 -1.13
CA SER A 57 18.66 -2.27 -0.43
C SER A 57 19.33 -1.78 0.84
N VAL A 58 19.85 -0.52 0.85
CA VAL A 58 20.87 -0.07 1.82
C VAL A 58 20.32 0.55 3.09
N GLN A 59 19.01 0.80 3.15
CA GLN A 59 18.32 1.47 4.26
C GLN A 59 17.13 0.62 4.75
N GLY A 60 16.81 0.64 6.05
CA GLY A 60 15.57 0.04 6.60
C GLY A 60 15.74 -0.80 7.86
N ASP A 61 16.93 -1.24 8.24
CA ASP A 61 17.20 -1.95 9.49
C ASP A 61 18.46 -1.41 10.18
N VAL A 62 18.71 -1.93 11.39
CA VAL A 62 19.80 -1.51 12.29
C VAL A 62 21.16 -1.52 11.59
N ILE A 63 21.46 -2.57 10.83
CA ILE A 63 22.75 -2.73 10.12
C ILE A 63 22.95 -1.60 9.10
N GLY A 64 21.89 -1.24 8.36
CA GLY A 64 21.92 -0.12 7.44
C GLY A 64 22.15 1.21 8.15
N THR A 65 21.39 1.48 9.21
CA THR A 65 21.51 2.71 10.00
C THR A 65 22.90 2.87 10.61
N LEU A 66 23.44 1.82 11.24
CA LEU A 66 24.76 1.87 11.90
C LEU A 66 25.90 2.06 10.92
N SER A 67 25.82 1.49 9.71
CA SER A 67 26.87 1.55 8.69
C SER A 67 26.60 2.57 7.58
N LYS A 68 25.42 3.24 7.60
CA LYS A 68 24.97 4.10 6.51
C LYS A 68 25.03 3.38 5.15
N GLY A 69 24.57 2.12 5.14
CA GLY A 69 24.50 1.25 3.96
C GLY A 69 25.77 0.47 3.62
N GLU A 70 26.94 0.78 4.23
CA GLU A 70 28.21 0.17 3.82
C GLU A 70 28.23 -1.36 4.02
N TYR A 71 27.64 -1.88 5.09
CA TYR A 71 27.57 -3.32 5.33
C TYR A 71 26.72 -4.05 4.29
N LEU A 72 25.67 -3.39 3.78
CA LEU A 72 24.83 -3.97 2.75
C LEU A 72 25.57 -4.10 1.43
N VAL A 73 26.32 -3.06 1.03
CA VAL A 73 27.18 -3.14 -0.17
C VAL A 73 28.25 -4.24 -0.01
N ASP A 74 28.81 -4.44 1.19
CA ASP A 74 29.76 -5.55 1.45
C ASP A 74 29.08 -6.92 1.28
N ILE A 75 27.86 -7.08 1.80
CA ILE A 75 27.08 -8.33 1.69
C ILE A 75 26.68 -8.57 0.21
N MET A 76 26.21 -7.57 -0.50
CA MET A 76 25.87 -7.68 -1.92
C MET A 76 27.10 -8.00 -2.79
N ASN A 77 28.28 -7.47 -2.42
CA ASN A 77 29.55 -7.81 -3.06
C ASN A 77 29.94 -9.28 -2.80
N GLU A 78 29.70 -9.81 -1.59
CA GLU A 78 29.99 -11.21 -1.23
C GLU A 78 29.04 -12.17 -1.96
N VAL A 79 27.74 -11.87 -2.01
CA VAL A 79 26.74 -12.65 -2.77
C VAL A 79 26.98 -12.56 -4.28
N GLY A 80 27.63 -11.48 -4.73
CA GLY A 80 28.06 -11.30 -6.09
C GLY A 80 26.93 -10.83 -7.01
N TYR A 81 26.31 -9.71 -6.71
CA TYR A 81 25.40 -9.03 -7.64
C TYR A 81 26.15 -8.59 -8.91
N ASP A 82 25.45 -8.54 -10.03
CA ASP A 82 25.96 -8.03 -11.31
C ASP A 82 25.59 -6.55 -11.48
N PHE A 83 24.32 -6.22 -11.20
CA PHE A 83 23.77 -4.88 -11.36
C PHE A 83 22.81 -4.53 -10.20
N ALA A 84 22.67 -3.24 -9.90
CA ALA A 84 21.64 -2.69 -9.05
C ALA A 84 21.07 -1.41 -9.64
N SER A 85 19.76 -1.18 -9.54
CA SER A 85 19.13 0.12 -9.76
C SER A 85 19.22 0.96 -8.49
N PHE A 86 19.04 2.28 -8.61
CA PHE A 86 18.68 3.07 -7.44
C PHE A 86 17.20 2.88 -7.12
N GLY A 87 16.84 2.99 -5.84
CA GLY A 87 15.54 3.33 -5.33
C GLY A 87 15.62 4.62 -4.53
N ASN A 88 14.51 5.09 -3.99
CA ASN A 88 14.48 6.35 -3.25
C ASN A 88 15.29 6.31 -1.95
N HIS A 89 15.42 5.14 -1.33
CA HIS A 89 16.16 4.99 -0.07
C HIS A 89 17.68 4.84 -0.23
N GLU A 90 18.21 4.70 -1.41
CA GLU A 90 19.66 4.83 -1.67
C GLU A 90 20.18 6.23 -1.36
N PHE A 91 19.31 7.26 -1.44
CA PHE A 91 19.68 8.65 -1.18
C PHE A 91 19.60 9.06 0.30
N ASP A 92 19.01 8.27 1.18
CA ASP A 92 18.69 8.66 2.57
C ASP A 92 19.91 9.03 3.44
N TYR A 93 21.06 8.45 3.16
CA TYR A 93 22.29 8.75 3.91
C TYR A 93 23.14 9.87 3.28
N THR A 94 22.55 10.73 2.46
CA THR A 94 23.16 11.83 1.71
C THR A 94 23.85 11.42 0.41
N LEU A 95 23.94 12.34 -0.55
CA LEU A 95 24.63 12.08 -1.83
C LEU A 95 26.12 11.77 -1.67
N PRO A 96 26.90 12.44 -0.78
CA PRO A 96 28.28 12.04 -0.53
C PRO A 96 28.45 10.63 0.01
N GLN A 97 27.49 10.13 0.81
CA GLN A 97 27.52 8.75 1.27
C GLN A 97 27.14 7.79 0.14
N LEU A 98 26.11 8.10 -0.65
CA LEU A 98 25.75 7.30 -1.82
C LEU A 98 26.93 7.18 -2.79
N GLN A 99 27.69 8.27 -3.02
CA GLN A 99 28.92 8.19 -3.84
C GLN A 99 29.91 7.16 -3.27
N LYS A 100 30.12 7.11 -1.95
CA LYS A 100 30.98 6.10 -1.33
C LYS A 100 30.44 4.69 -1.52
N LEU A 101 29.11 4.50 -1.46
CA LEU A 101 28.49 3.20 -1.69
C LEU A 101 28.67 2.75 -3.14
N ILE A 102 28.51 3.67 -4.11
CA ILE A 102 28.78 3.42 -5.53
C ILE A 102 30.26 3.03 -5.74
N ASP A 103 31.19 3.78 -5.16
CA ASP A 103 32.62 3.53 -5.30
C ASP A 103 33.06 2.21 -4.65
N LYS A 104 32.33 1.75 -3.61
CA LYS A 104 32.57 0.51 -2.87
C LYS A 104 31.99 -0.73 -3.57
N ALA A 105 30.91 -0.57 -4.32
CA ALA A 105 30.22 -1.66 -5.01
C ALA A 105 31.13 -2.32 -6.05
N LYS A 106 31.14 -3.67 -6.09
CA LYS A 106 31.78 -4.46 -7.14
C LYS A 106 30.84 -4.77 -8.30
N TYR A 107 29.57 -4.45 -8.14
CA TYR A 107 28.52 -4.49 -9.16
C TYR A 107 28.29 -3.09 -9.73
N GLN A 108 27.66 -3.01 -10.90
CA GLN A 108 27.40 -1.72 -11.54
C GLN A 108 26.04 -1.18 -11.13
N TYR A 109 26.00 0.02 -10.55
CA TYR A 109 24.75 0.76 -10.39
C TYR A 109 24.25 1.30 -11.73
N LEU A 110 22.92 1.20 -11.94
CA LEU A 110 22.24 1.64 -13.16
C LEU A 110 21.12 2.63 -12.81
N CYS A 111 21.07 3.75 -13.55
CA CYS A 111 19.94 4.68 -13.50
C CYS A 111 19.95 5.55 -14.76
N CYS A 112 18.93 5.46 -15.60
CA CYS A 112 18.87 6.20 -16.84
C CYS A 112 18.24 7.59 -16.71
N ASN A 113 17.40 7.80 -15.71
CA ASN A 113 16.64 9.04 -15.57
C ASN A 113 17.19 10.02 -14.54
N LEU A 114 18.13 9.65 -13.68
CA LEU A 114 18.84 10.60 -12.82
C LEU A 114 19.81 11.46 -13.67
N THR A 115 19.68 12.78 -13.58
CA THR A 115 20.49 13.73 -14.32
C THR A 115 20.93 14.87 -13.43
N TYR A 116 22.24 15.12 -13.31
CA TYR A 116 22.76 16.32 -12.65
C TYR A 116 22.69 17.52 -13.61
N THR A 117 22.00 18.57 -13.19
CA THR A 117 21.82 19.81 -13.95
C THR A 117 22.69 20.97 -13.44
N GLY A 118 23.39 20.77 -12.32
CA GLY A 118 24.31 21.75 -11.74
C GLY A 118 25.54 21.99 -12.61
N LYS A 119 26.20 23.13 -12.41
CA LYS A 119 27.36 23.55 -13.24
C LYS A 119 28.70 23.41 -12.52
N ASP A 120 28.72 22.93 -11.29
CA ASP A 120 29.92 22.85 -10.45
C ASP A 120 30.65 21.51 -10.53
N GLY A 121 30.12 20.53 -11.30
CA GLY A 121 30.72 19.22 -11.49
C GLY A 121 30.64 18.28 -10.29
N LYS A 122 29.76 18.56 -9.32
CA LYS A 122 29.60 17.78 -8.08
C LYS A 122 28.51 16.71 -8.16
N GLY A 123 27.98 16.39 -9.33
CA GLY A 123 27.00 15.33 -9.51
C GLY A 123 27.58 13.94 -9.19
N LEU A 124 26.69 13.02 -8.82
CA LEU A 124 27.04 11.61 -8.64
C LEU A 124 27.67 11.03 -9.90
N THR A 125 28.63 10.13 -9.73
CA THR A 125 29.38 9.47 -10.81
C THR A 125 29.43 7.96 -10.54
N GLY A 126 29.96 7.19 -11.53
CA GLY A 126 30.16 5.74 -11.35
C GLY A 126 28.95 4.87 -11.65
N TYR A 127 27.79 5.45 -11.92
CA TYR A 127 26.61 4.74 -12.41
C TYR A 127 26.42 4.90 -13.92
N LYS A 128 25.64 4.02 -14.55
CA LYS A 128 25.36 4.04 -15.99
C LYS A 128 23.86 4.05 -16.25
N ALA A 129 23.45 4.51 -17.43
CA ALA A 129 22.05 4.43 -17.84
C ALA A 129 21.60 2.99 -18.10
N TYR A 130 22.48 2.18 -18.67
CA TYR A 130 22.30 0.75 -18.92
C TYR A 130 23.67 0.06 -19.06
N GLU A 131 23.65 -1.28 -18.97
CA GLU A 131 24.79 -2.14 -19.26
C GLU A 131 24.33 -3.33 -20.10
N ILE A 132 25.19 -3.79 -21.05
CA ILE A 132 24.88 -4.95 -21.90
C ILE A 132 25.74 -6.14 -21.45
N LYS A 133 25.09 -7.25 -21.08
CA LYS A 133 25.74 -8.51 -20.76
C LYS A 133 25.48 -9.53 -21.87
N THR A 134 26.52 -10.24 -22.28
CA THR A 134 26.45 -11.21 -23.38
C THR A 134 26.35 -12.63 -22.83
N TYR A 135 25.40 -13.39 -23.34
CA TYR A 135 25.12 -14.77 -23.01
C TYR A 135 25.09 -15.62 -24.29
N GLY A 136 26.22 -16.23 -24.61
CA GLY A 136 26.41 -16.84 -25.92
C GLY A 136 26.29 -15.79 -27.05
N ASP A 137 25.36 -15.99 -27.96
CA ASP A 137 25.05 -15.07 -29.05
C ASP A 137 23.99 -14.00 -28.68
N ILE A 138 23.40 -14.09 -27.47
CA ILE A 138 22.34 -13.20 -27.00
C ILE A 138 22.94 -12.09 -26.15
N LYS A 139 22.55 -10.85 -26.44
CA LYS A 139 22.94 -9.66 -25.68
C LYS A 139 21.70 -9.12 -24.95
N VAL A 140 21.76 -9.09 -23.63
CA VAL A 140 20.70 -8.51 -22.77
C VAL A 140 21.18 -7.19 -22.22
N ALA A 141 20.43 -6.12 -22.50
CA ALA A 141 20.64 -4.82 -21.85
C ALA A 141 19.82 -4.75 -20.56
N PHE A 142 20.46 -4.32 -19.48
CA PHE A 142 19.82 -3.98 -18.21
C PHE A 142 19.74 -2.47 -18.12
N VAL A 143 18.53 -1.92 -17.96
CA VAL A 143 18.27 -0.48 -17.88
C VAL A 143 17.77 -0.16 -16.48
N GLY A 144 18.51 0.66 -15.72
CA GLY A 144 18.07 1.12 -14.39
C GLY A 144 17.10 2.29 -14.50
N ILE A 145 16.04 2.29 -13.68
CA ILE A 145 15.01 3.34 -13.65
C ILE A 145 14.62 3.59 -12.20
N ASP A 146 14.82 4.81 -11.73
CA ASP A 146 14.41 5.23 -10.39
C ASP A 146 13.13 6.09 -10.44
N THR A 147 12.35 6.05 -9.37
CA THR A 147 11.11 6.83 -9.29
C THR A 147 11.38 8.33 -9.15
N PRO A 148 10.65 9.19 -9.90
CA PRO A 148 10.67 10.63 -9.62
C PRO A 148 10.21 11.00 -8.20
N GLU A 149 9.48 10.13 -7.51
CA GLU A 149 9.11 10.32 -6.10
C GLU A 149 10.32 10.38 -5.16
N SER A 150 11.52 9.99 -5.62
CA SER A 150 12.78 10.12 -4.86
C SER A 150 13.04 11.55 -4.36
N PHE A 151 12.50 12.58 -5.04
CA PHE A 151 12.54 13.95 -4.52
C PHE A 151 11.89 14.09 -3.14
N THR A 152 10.78 13.43 -2.89
CA THR A 152 9.98 13.58 -1.66
C THR A 152 9.97 12.35 -0.78
N LYS A 153 10.29 11.18 -1.34
CA LYS A 153 10.41 9.92 -0.58
C LYS A 153 11.80 9.72 0.01
N SER A 154 12.79 10.52 -0.42
CA SER A 154 14.03 10.76 0.26
C SER A 154 14.06 12.21 0.78
N THR A 155 15.22 12.80 1.02
CA THR A 155 15.35 14.15 1.57
C THR A 155 15.52 15.18 0.44
N PRO A 156 14.51 16.02 0.13
CA PRO A 156 14.52 16.93 -1.02
C PRO A 156 15.73 17.85 -1.09
N THR A 157 16.21 18.37 0.06
CA THR A 157 17.35 19.28 0.12
C THR A 157 18.66 18.65 -0.37
N TYR A 158 18.79 17.32 -0.40
CA TYR A 158 19.97 16.64 -0.95
C TYR A 158 20.11 16.86 -2.47
N PHE A 159 19.01 17.13 -3.15
CA PHE A 159 18.99 17.39 -4.60
C PHE A 159 19.07 18.87 -4.96
N GLN A 160 19.31 19.75 -3.97
CA GLN A 160 19.35 21.20 -4.12
C GLN A 160 20.78 21.76 -3.98
N ASP A 161 20.99 22.96 -4.55
CA ASP A 161 22.19 23.78 -4.31
C ASP A 161 22.04 24.60 -3.01
N ALA A 162 23.06 25.35 -2.62
CA ALA A 162 23.05 26.20 -1.43
C ALA A 162 21.98 27.33 -1.46
N ASN A 163 21.35 27.57 -2.60
CA ASN A 163 20.27 28.56 -2.75
C ASN A 163 18.88 27.90 -2.78
N GLY A 164 18.77 26.58 -2.56
CA GLY A 164 17.51 25.83 -2.59
C GLY A 164 17.02 25.47 -3.99
N ASN A 165 17.82 25.68 -5.05
CA ASN A 165 17.43 25.29 -6.40
C ASN A 165 17.76 23.80 -6.64
N PHE A 166 16.82 23.06 -7.18
CA PHE A 166 17.06 21.68 -7.58
C PHE A 166 18.13 21.60 -8.67
N VAL A 167 19.17 20.83 -8.42
CA VAL A 167 20.30 20.58 -9.33
C VAL A 167 20.36 19.14 -9.82
N TYR A 168 19.33 18.37 -9.54
CA TYR A 168 19.07 17.04 -10.09
C TYR A 168 17.68 16.98 -10.71
N SER A 169 17.48 16.06 -11.63
CA SER A 169 16.17 15.71 -12.21
C SER A 169 16.09 14.19 -12.34
N PHE A 170 14.92 13.65 -12.06
CA PHE A 170 14.54 12.26 -12.31
C PHE A 170 13.64 12.12 -13.54
N ALA A 171 13.60 13.15 -14.39
CA ALA A 171 12.70 13.28 -15.53
C ALA A 171 11.22 13.29 -15.11
N GLU A 172 10.91 14.05 -14.06
CA GLU A 172 9.64 14.07 -13.36
C GLU A 172 8.49 14.81 -14.09
N GLY A 173 8.80 15.63 -15.08
CA GLY A 173 7.89 16.60 -15.70
C GLY A 173 6.84 16.01 -16.65
N ASN A 174 5.95 16.91 -17.13
CA ASN A 174 4.96 16.67 -18.18
C ASN A 174 4.05 15.45 -17.92
N LYS A 175 3.61 15.26 -16.67
CA LYS A 175 2.74 14.14 -16.26
C LYS A 175 3.30 12.78 -16.68
N GLY A 176 4.54 12.52 -16.35
CA GLY A 176 5.24 11.27 -16.64
C GLY A 176 5.87 11.18 -18.03
N ALA A 177 5.50 12.04 -18.99
CA ALA A 177 6.00 11.95 -20.36
C ALA A 177 7.52 12.11 -20.44
N ASP A 178 8.15 12.90 -19.56
CA ASP A 178 9.59 13.08 -19.56
C ASP A 178 10.31 11.80 -19.14
N LEU A 179 9.79 11.07 -18.15
CA LEU A 179 10.29 9.75 -17.76
C LEU A 179 10.18 8.75 -18.94
N TYR A 180 9.00 8.65 -19.55
CA TYR A 180 8.77 7.71 -20.65
C TYR A 180 9.69 8.00 -21.83
N ASN A 181 9.86 9.27 -22.20
CA ASN A 181 10.76 9.68 -23.27
C ASN A 181 12.22 9.42 -22.94
N LYS A 182 12.63 9.60 -21.68
CA LYS A 182 13.99 9.35 -21.23
C LYS A 182 14.32 7.86 -21.30
N VAL A 183 13.42 7.03 -20.78
CA VAL A 183 13.55 5.56 -20.84
C VAL A 183 13.53 5.07 -22.29
N GLN A 184 12.60 5.55 -23.13
CA GLN A 184 12.55 5.16 -24.55
C GLN A 184 13.86 5.45 -25.27
N LYS A 185 14.44 6.65 -25.07
CA LYS A 185 15.75 7.00 -25.67
C LYS A 185 16.87 6.06 -25.20
N THR A 186 16.83 5.61 -23.95
CA THR A 186 17.80 4.68 -23.39
C THR A 186 17.63 3.28 -23.99
N VAL A 187 16.39 2.81 -24.11
CA VAL A 187 16.05 1.53 -24.79
C VAL A 187 16.52 1.54 -26.24
N ASP A 188 16.23 2.62 -26.96
CA ASP A 188 16.67 2.77 -28.36
C ASP A 188 18.20 2.76 -28.49
N ALA A 189 18.91 3.41 -27.56
CA ALA A 189 20.36 3.41 -27.51
C ALA A 189 20.91 1.99 -27.24
N ALA A 190 20.36 1.27 -26.28
CA ALA A 190 20.76 -0.10 -25.98
C ALA A 190 20.55 -1.05 -27.18
N LYS A 191 19.40 -0.93 -27.85
CA LYS A 191 19.09 -1.69 -29.08
C LYS A 191 20.08 -1.34 -30.21
N LYS A 192 20.41 -0.05 -30.37
CA LYS A 192 21.40 0.42 -31.35
C LYS A 192 22.79 -0.13 -31.06
N ASP A 193 23.18 -0.28 -29.79
CA ASP A 193 24.43 -0.87 -29.33
C ASP A 193 24.46 -2.40 -29.44
N GLY A 194 23.36 -2.98 -29.96
CA GLY A 194 23.25 -4.37 -30.33
C GLY A 194 22.60 -5.26 -29.30
N ALA A 195 21.85 -4.71 -28.34
CA ALA A 195 21.04 -5.51 -27.42
C ALA A 195 19.97 -6.30 -28.19
N THR A 196 19.93 -7.60 -27.96
CA THR A 196 18.87 -8.50 -28.45
C THR A 196 17.60 -8.26 -27.62
N TYR A 197 17.74 -8.18 -26.31
CA TYR A 197 16.66 -7.99 -25.35
C TYR A 197 16.98 -6.85 -24.39
N VAL A 198 15.94 -6.24 -23.83
CA VAL A 198 16.02 -5.19 -22.82
C VAL A 198 15.21 -5.59 -21.60
N VAL A 199 15.85 -5.67 -20.45
CA VAL A 199 15.23 -5.88 -19.13
C VAL A 199 15.37 -4.58 -18.35
N ALA A 200 14.25 -4.00 -17.91
CA ALA A 200 14.23 -2.84 -17.04
C ALA A 200 14.35 -3.30 -15.57
N LEU A 201 15.29 -2.68 -14.85
CA LEU A 201 15.42 -2.76 -13.38
C LEU A 201 14.80 -1.48 -12.85
N ALA A 202 13.50 -1.55 -12.57
CA ALA A 202 12.70 -0.39 -12.21
C ALA A 202 12.49 -0.31 -10.71
N HIS A 203 12.40 0.90 -10.21
CA HIS A 203 11.96 1.20 -8.84
C HIS A 203 10.85 2.24 -8.91
N LEU A 204 9.69 1.87 -9.47
CA LEU A 204 8.58 2.76 -9.79
C LEU A 204 7.29 2.40 -9.03
N GLY A 205 7.13 1.12 -8.72
CA GLY A 205 5.93 0.59 -8.08
C GLY A 205 4.71 0.53 -9.00
N VAL A 206 3.62 0.01 -8.43
CA VAL A 206 2.32 -0.14 -9.09
C VAL A 206 1.18 0.55 -8.37
N ASP A 207 1.44 1.17 -7.21
CA ASP A 207 0.43 1.84 -6.39
C ASP A 207 -0.20 3.04 -7.13
N GLU A 208 -1.51 3.24 -6.95
CA GLU A 208 -2.22 4.39 -7.53
C GLU A 208 -1.62 5.74 -7.09
N SER A 209 -1.03 5.81 -5.90
CA SER A 209 -0.39 7.02 -5.38
C SER A 209 0.84 7.45 -6.18
N SER A 210 1.47 6.53 -6.90
CA SER A 210 2.66 6.79 -7.74
C SER A 210 2.33 7.16 -9.19
N GLU A 211 1.02 7.25 -9.56
CA GLU A 211 0.62 7.76 -10.88
C GLU A 211 1.11 9.21 -11.07
N PRO A 212 1.73 9.56 -12.19
CA PRO A 212 1.83 8.85 -13.48
C PRO A 212 3.15 8.08 -13.67
N TRP A 213 3.88 7.72 -12.64
CA TRP A 213 5.23 7.14 -12.75
C TRP A 213 5.29 5.63 -12.49
N ARG A 214 4.12 4.96 -12.37
CA ARG A 214 4.05 3.51 -12.13
C ARG A 214 4.73 2.72 -13.25
N SER A 215 5.25 1.55 -12.92
CA SER A 215 5.79 0.63 -13.92
C SER A 215 4.75 0.26 -15.00
N THR A 216 3.48 0.16 -14.65
CA THR A 216 2.38 -0.04 -15.61
C THR A 216 2.20 1.14 -16.56
N ASP A 217 2.34 2.40 -16.08
CA ASP A 217 2.28 3.61 -16.90
C ASP A 217 3.48 3.68 -17.84
N LEU A 218 4.69 3.35 -17.33
CA LEU A 218 5.89 3.30 -18.14
C LEU A 218 5.75 2.30 -19.30
N ILE A 219 5.31 1.07 -19.01
CA ILE A 219 5.11 0.02 -20.02
C ILE A 219 4.13 0.51 -21.09
N ALA A 220 2.97 1.03 -20.66
CA ALA A 220 1.91 1.48 -21.58
C ALA A 220 2.36 2.62 -22.53
N ASN A 221 3.40 3.38 -22.16
CA ASN A 221 3.88 4.55 -22.93
C ASN A 221 5.22 4.32 -23.63
N THR A 222 5.82 3.13 -23.55
CA THR A 222 7.12 2.80 -24.16
C THR A 222 7.06 1.57 -25.06
N THR A 223 8.13 1.32 -25.82
CA THR A 223 8.30 0.14 -26.66
C THR A 223 9.71 -0.42 -26.52
N GLY A 224 9.90 -1.68 -26.89
CA GLY A 224 11.23 -2.29 -26.96
C GLY A 224 11.78 -2.81 -25.63
N ILE A 225 11.10 -2.61 -24.50
CA ILE A 225 11.34 -3.32 -23.25
C ILE A 225 10.73 -4.73 -23.39
N ASP A 226 11.43 -5.75 -22.91
CA ASP A 226 11.01 -7.15 -23.02
C ASP A 226 10.56 -7.74 -21.67
N ALA A 227 11.02 -7.19 -20.53
CA ALA A 227 10.55 -7.48 -19.18
C ALA A 227 10.83 -6.31 -18.24
N VAL A 228 10.00 -6.14 -17.20
CA VAL A 228 10.19 -5.18 -16.12
C VAL A 228 10.26 -5.92 -14.79
N LEU A 229 11.34 -5.73 -14.06
CA LEU A 229 11.56 -6.16 -12.70
C LEU A 229 11.45 -4.90 -11.81
N ASP A 230 10.50 -4.87 -10.89
CA ASP A 230 10.08 -3.64 -10.22
C ASP A 230 10.23 -3.71 -8.69
N GLY A 231 10.25 -2.55 -8.05
CA GLY A 231 10.27 -2.33 -6.60
C GLY A 231 9.34 -1.21 -6.17
N HIS A 232 9.66 -0.52 -5.05
CA HIS A 232 9.02 0.67 -4.50
C HIS A 232 7.69 0.44 -3.77
N SER A 233 6.72 -0.24 -4.37
CA SER A 233 5.41 -0.50 -3.75
C SER A 233 5.39 -1.68 -2.79
N HIS A 234 6.50 -2.41 -2.64
CA HIS A 234 6.60 -3.66 -1.86
C HIS A 234 5.58 -4.74 -2.30
N SER A 235 5.07 -4.63 -3.51
CA SER A 235 4.06 -5.54 -4.05
C SER A 235 4.67 -6.91 -4.37
N THR A 236 3.91 -7.98 -4.14
CA THR A 236 4.31 -9.34 -4.51
C THR A 236 3.59 -9.71 -5.81
N ILE A 237 4.31 -9.69 -6.93
CA ILE A 237 3.78 -9.93 -8.28
C ILE A 237 4.63 -11.01 -8.93
N ALA A 238 4.12 -12.23 -9.03
CA ALA A 238 4.84 -13.32 -9.67
C ALA A 238 5.02 -13.05 -11.18
N MET A 239 3.94 -12.69 -11.86
CA MET A 239 3.94 -12.27 -13.26
C MET A 239 2.62 -11.56 -13.59
N GLU A 240 2.68 -10.33 -14.03
CA GLU A 240 1.57 -9.59 -14.62
C GLU A 240 1.91 -9.24 -16.07
N LEU A 241 0.98 -9.40 -16.98
CA LEU A 241 1.17 -9.05 -18.39
C LEU A 241 0.55 -7.69 -18.69
N VAL A 242 1.38 -6.69 -18.89
CA VAL A 242 0.98 -5.31 -19.16
C VAL A 242 1.21 -4.99 -20.64
N LYS A 243 0.22 -4.42 -21.33
CA LYS A 243 0.35 -4.05 -22.75
C LYS A 243 1.18 -2.79 -22.90
N ASN A 244 2.22 -2.87 -23.73
CA ASN A 244 3.02 -1.73 -24.11
C ASN A 244 2.31 -0.85 -25.15
N LYS A 245 2.94 0.26 -25.55
CA LYS A 245 2.40 1.22 -26.52
C LYS A 245 2.01 0.60 -27.87
N ASP A 246 2.63 -0.50 -28.26
CA ASP A 246 2.34 -1.24 -29.51
C ASP A 246 1.37 -2.40 -29.29
N GLY A 247 0.87 -2.60 -28.08
CA GLY A 247 -0.04 -3.67 -27.71
C GLY A 247 0.61 -5.03 -27.42
N LYS A 248 1.97 -5.10 -27.39
CA LYS A 248 2.71 -6.30 -26.96
C LYS A 248 2.58 -6.43 -25.43
N GLU A 249 2.28 -7.62 -24.95
CA GLU A 249 2.26 -7.96 -23.54
C GLU A 249 3.70 -8.08 -23.00
N ILE A 250 4.01 -7.35 -21.94
CA ILE A 250 5.30 -7.29 -21.28
C ILE A 250 5.16 -7.83 -19.86
N PRO A 251 5.93 -8.84 -19.45
CA PRO A 251 5.93 -9.33 -18.08
C PRO A 251 6.50 -8.28 -17.13
N LEU A 252 5.73 -8.01 -16.06
CA LEU A 252 6.06 -7.20 -14.90
C LEU A 252 6.09 -8.13 -13.69
N SER A 253 7.12 -8.01 -12.85
CA SER A 253 7.25 -8.79 -11.63
C SER A 253 7.93 -8.00 -10.51
N SER A 254 7.56 -8.31 -9.25
CA SER A 254 8.12 -7.71 -8.03
C SER A 254 8.12 -8.73 -6.91
N THR A 255 9.18 -8.75 -6.09
CA THR A 255 9.43 -9.82 -5.10
C THR A 255 8.78 -9.59 -3.73
N GLY A 256 8.08 -8.49 -3.53
CA GLY A 256 7.65 -8.04 -2.22
C GLY A 256 8.73 -7.20 -1.54
N THR A 257 9.02 -7.49 -0.29
CA THR A 257 10.05 -6.78 0.50
C THR A 257 10.81 -7.75 1.39
N LYS A 258 11.99 -7.35 1.86
CA LYS A 258 12.77 -8.09 2.89
C LYS A 258 13.08 -9.54 2.52
N LEU A 259 13.37 -9.79 1.26
CA LEU A 259 13.68 -11.13 0.75
C LEU A 259 12.62 -12.19 1.09
N VAL A 260 11.36 -11.79 1.15
CA VAL A 260 10.24 -12.74 1.30
C VAL A 260 10.18 -13.71 0.13
N ASN A 261 10.62 -13.25 -1.06
CA ASN A 261 10.81 -14.05 -2.26
C ASN A 261 12.14 -13.71 -2.95
N ILE A 262 12.66 -14.66 -3.70
CA ILE A 262 13.66 -14.42 -4.74
C ILE A 262 12.91 -14.41 -6.07
N GLY A 263 13.10 -13.38 -6.86
CA GLY A 263 12.55 -13.33 -8.21
C GLY A 263 13.47 -14.10 -9.19
N LYS A 264 12.85 -14.82 -10.13
CA LYS A 264 13.55 -15.53 -11.20
C LYS A 264 12.89 -15.24 -12.55
N LEU A 265 13.59 -14.52 -13.41
CA LEU A 265 13.23 -14.34 -14.81
C LEU A 265 14.01 -15.36 -15.65
N THR A 266 13.29 -16.15 -16.45
CA THR A 266 13.88 -17.07 -17.41
C THR A 266 13.61 -16.60 -18.83
N ILE A 267 14.67 -16.53 -19.65
CA ILE A 267 14.59 -16.23 -21.07
C ILE A 267 14.95 -17.51 -21.83
N SER A 268 13.95 -18.14 -22.43
CA SER A 268 14.08 -19.38 -23.20
C SER A 268 13.50 -19.17 -24.59
N ASN A 269 14.33 -19.30 -25.63
CA ASN A 269 13.93 -19.12 -27.03
C ASN A 269 13.14 -17.83 -27.31
N GLY A 270 13.47 -16.72 -26.61
CA GLY A 270 12.80 -15.44 -26.75
C GLY A 270 11.48 -15.31 -25.98
N VAL A 271 11.14 -16.29 -25.18
CA VAL A 271 10.00 -16.25 -24.23
C VAL A 271 10.50 -15.83 -22.86
N PHE A 272 9.84 -14.89 -22.25
CA PHE A 272 10.13 -14.34 -20.92
C PHE A 272 9.10 -14.86 -19.95
N THR A 273 9.56 -15.51 -18.88
CA THR A 273 8.70 -16.00 -17.80
C THR A 273 9.30 -15.60 -16.47
N THR A 274 8.47 -15.09 -15.55
CA THR A 274 8.89 -14.76 -14.19
C THR A 274 8.19 -15.66 -13.18
N GLU A 275 8.90 -16.02 -12.13
CA GLU A 275 8.38 -16.76 -10.98
C GLU A 275 8.99 -16.23 -9.69
N LEU A 276 8.29 -16.43 -8.59
CA LEU A 276 8.77 -16.10 -7.25
C LEU A 276 9.10 -17.39 -6.51
N VAL A 277 10.27 -17.42 -5.89
CA VAL A 277 10.73 -18.51 -5.03
C VAL A 277 10.58 -18.07 -3.60
N SER A 278 9.62 -18.67 -2.90
CA SER A 278 9.37 -18.50 -1.47
C SER A 278 9.85 -19.72 -0.68
N ASP A 279 9.94 -19.61 0.63
CA ASP A 279 10.24 -20.73 1.56
C ASP A 279 11.54 -21.50 1.26
N TYR A 280 12.53 -20.84 0.63
CA TYR A 280 13.81 -21.46 0.31
C TYR A 280 14.69 -21.58 1.57
N ALA A 281 14.94 -22.82 2.02
CA ALA A 281 15.54 -23.09 3.32
C ALA A 281 17.08 -23.29 3.29
N ALA A 282 17.66 -23.62 2.12
CA ALA A 282 19.11 -23.84 2.03
C ALA A 282 19.85 -22.52 2.18
N LYS A 283 21.02 -22.56 2.85
CA LYS A 283 21.88 -21.39 3.05
C LYS A 283 23.29 -21.67 2.57
N ASP A 284 23.96 -20.67 2.05
CA ASP A 284 25.36 -20.71 1.68
C ASP A 284 26.21 -20.43 2.92
N ASP A 285 27.06 -21.36 3.32
CA ASP A 285 27.86 -21.27 4.54
C ASP A 285 28.80 -20.04 4.54
N THR A 286 29.33 -19.65 3.40
CA THR A 286 30.26 -18.51 3.28
C THR A 286 29.51 -17.19 3.49
N ALA A 287 28.38 -17.01 2.80
CA ALA A 287 27.55 -15.83 2.93
C ALA A 287 26.93 -15.74 4.34
N ASP A 288 26.49 -16.87 4.91
CA ASP A 288 25.95 -16.93 6.27
C ASP A 288 26.98 -16.52 7.31
N ALA A 289 28.20 -17.07 7.23
CA ALA A 289 29.30 -16.70 8.13
C ALA A 289 29.69 -15.22 7.98
N PHE A 290 29.65 -14.69 6.76
CA PHE A 290 29.94 -13.26 6.53
C PHE A 290 28.89 -12.35 7.14
N VAL A 291 27.60 -12.62 6.93
CA VAL A 291 26.49 -11.89 7.55
C VAL A 291 26.59 -11.92 9.07
N LYS A 292 26.79 -13.11 9.66
CA LYS A 292 26.96 -13.27 11.11
C LYS A 292 28.12 -12.46 11.65
N SER A 293 29.25 -12.41 10.94
CA SER A 293 30.42 -11.62 11.37
C SER A 293 30.14 -10.12 11.49
N ILE A 294 29.20 -9.61 10.66
CA ILE A 294 28.75 -8.21 10.72
C ILE A 294 27.79 -8.01 11.89
N GLN A 295 26.85 -8.94 12.10
CA GLN A 295 25.87 -8.87 13.18
C GLN A 295 26.56 -8.92 14.54
N GLU A 296 27.49 -9.85 14.76
CA GLU A 296 28.27 -10.03 16.01
C GLU A 296 28.99 -8.75 16.41
N LYS A 297 29.54 -7.99 15.48
CA LYS A 297 30.22 -6.72 15.78
C LYS A 297 29.32 -5.69 16.46
N ASN A 298 28.02 -5.76 16.27
CA ASN A 298 27.05 -4.80 16.77
C ASN A 298 26.12 -5.37 17.85
N GLU A 299 26.22 -6.68 18.13
CA GLU A 299 25.28 -7.41 18.97
C GLU A 299 25.12 -6.80 20.39
N ALA A 300 26.20 -6.47 21.03
CA ALA A 300 26.18 -5.91 22.40
C ALA A 300 25.43 -4.58 22.46
N LEU A 301 25.58 -3.73 21.45
CA LEU A 301 24.86 -2.45 21.35
C LEU A 301 23.38 -2.66 21.05
N VAL A 302 23.09 -3.47 20.04
CA VAL A 302 21.74 -3.75 19.54
C VAL A 302 20.85 -4.36 20.63
N ASN A 303 21.40 -5.28 21.44
CA ASN A 303 20.67 -6.00 22.50
C ASN A 303 20.59 -5.24 23.83
N THR A 304 21.17 -4.03 23.93
CA THR A 304 21.05 -3.23 25.15
C THR A 304 19.59 -2.89 25.43
N VAL A 305 19.05 -3.33 26.58
CA VAL A 305 17.71 -2.97 27.03
C VAL A 305 17.67 -1.51 27.44
N VAL A 306 16.87 -0.71 26.77
CA VAL A 306 16.76 0.74 26.99
C VAL A 306 15.48 1.16 27.70
N ALA A 307 14.42 0.33 27.62
CA ALA A 307 13.09 0.61 28.18
C ALA A 307 12.27 -0.68 28.29
N ARG A 308 11.00 -0.55 28.70
CA ARG A 308 10.02 -1.64 28.72
C ARG A 308 8.67 -1.17 28.23
N THR A 309 7.83 -2.08 27.72
CA THR A 309 6.42 -1.81 27.42
C THR A 309 5.53 -2.87 28.05
N SER A 310 4.39 -2.44 28.61
CA SER A 310 3.38 -3.34 29.16
C SER A 310 2.37 -3.84 28.10
N VAL A 311 2.43 -3.30 26.88
CA VAL A 311 1.49 -3.54 25.78
C VAL A 311 2.23 -3.66 24.45
N ASP A 312 1.62 -4.32 23.48
CA ASP A 312 2.11 -4.30 22.11
C ASP A 312 1.90 -2.91 21.50
N LEU A 313 2.96 -2.37 20.91
CA LEU A 313 2.96 -1.10 20.19
C LEU A 313 3.04 -1.43 18.70
N THR A 314 2.02 -1.05 17.95
CA THR A 314 1.87 -1.54 16.57
C THR A 314 1.63 -0.43 15.57
N THR A 315 2.09 -0.66 14.36
CA THR A 315 1.82 0.13 13.15
C THR A 315 0.58 -0.39 12.39
N LYS A 316 -0.05 -1.47 12.92
CA LYS A 316 -1.06 -2.27 12.23
C LYS A 316 -2.40 -2.25 12.96
N ARG A 317 -3.43 -2.70 12.26
CA ARG A 317 -4.74 -3.03 12.82
C ARG A 317 -4.76 -4.45 13.37
N ALA A 318 -5.86 -4.81 14.03
CA ALA A 318 -6.05 -6.16 14.58
C ALA A 318 -6.09 -7.28 13.50
N ASP A 319 -6.40 -6.95 12.25
CA ASP A 319 -6.37 -7.86 11.12
C ASP A 319 -4.97 -8.05 10.51
N GLY A 320 -3.97 -7.34 11.04
CA GLY A 320 -2.58 -7.40 10.58
C GLY A 320 -2.23 -6.42 9.46
N THR A 321 -3.21 -5.70 8.89
CA THR A 321 -2.95 -4.70 7.83
C THR A 321 -2.29 -3.45 8.39
N ARG A 322 -1.36 -2.86 7.64
CA ARG A 322 -0.69 -1.62 8.03
C ARG A 322 -1.70 -0.47 8.12
N ALA A 323 -1.60 0.34 9.18
CA ALA A 323 -2.50 1.45 9.46
C ALA A 323 -1.79 2.78 9.67
N VAL A 324 -0.55 2.78 10.10
CA VAL A 324 0.19 3.99 10.49
C VAL A 324 0.30 5.05 9.38
N ARG A 325 0.07 4.66 8.12
CA ARG A 325 0.12 5.54 6.94
C ARG A 325 -1.26 6.02 6.44
N ASN A 326 -2.34 5.66 7.12
CA ASN A 326 -3.70 6.09 6.76
C ASN A 326 -4.66 6.19 7.94
N ARG A 327 -4.22 5.79 9.14
CA ARG A 327 -5.00 5.79 10.40
C ARG A 327 -4.09 6.09 11.60
N GLU A 328 -4.72 6.42 12.71
CA GLU A 328 -4.07 6.52 14.03
C GLU A 328 -3.61 5.15 14.52
N THR A 329 -2.43 5.09 15.12
CA THR A 329 -1.90 3.88 15.77
C THR A 329 -1.34 4.21 17.13
N ASN A 330 -1.35 3.24 18.05
CA ASN A 330 -0.84 3.45 19.40
C ASN A 330 0.68 3.71 19.43
N LEU A 331 1.45 3.12 18.52
CA LEU A 331 2.88 3.44 18.38
C LEU A 331 3.07 4.84 17.79
N GLY A 332 2.20 5.25 16.82
CA GLY A 332 2.19 6.61 16.29
C GLY A 332 1.92 7.65 17.37
N ASP A 333 0.97 7.38 18.25
CA ASP A 333 0.68 8.23 19.41
C ASP A 333 1.89 8.36 20.34
N LEU A 334 2.55 7.23 20.67
CA LEU A 334 3.73 7.22 21.53
C LEU A 334 4.88 8.03 20.92
N CYS A 335 5.14 7.86 19.62
CA CYS A 335 6.18 8.62 18.92
C CYS A 335 5.86 10.13 18.92
N ALA A 336 4.63 10.52 18.60
CA ALA A 336 4.23 11.93 18.61
C ALA A 336 4.28 12.54 20.03
N ASP A 337 3.87 11.79 21.05
CA ASP A 337 3.99 12.23 22.45
C ASP A 337 5.46 12.42 22.86
N ALA A 338 6.36 11.56 22.39
CA ALA A 338 7.79 11.68 22.65
C ALA A 338 8.34 12.99 22.09
N TYR A 339 8.05 13.32 20.82
CA TYR A 339 8.48 14.57 20.22
C TYR A 339 7.95 15.79 20.95
N ARG A 340 6.64 15.77 21.29
CA ARG A 340 6.01 16.88 22.01
C ARG A 340 6.57 17.06 23.43
N ALA A 341 6.74 15.98 24.17
CA ALA A 341 7.20 16.04 25.56
C ALA A 341 8.68 16.48 25.66
N VAL A 342 9.55 15.94 24.79
CA VAL A 342 10.99 16.23 24.82
C VAL A 342 11.27 17.65 24.33
N SER A 343 10.52 18.15 23.33
CA SER A 343 10.71 19.50 22.79
C SER A 343 10.03 20.59 23.61
N GLY A 344 8.95 20.25 24.33
CA GLY A 344 8.08 21.23 25.00
C GLY A 344 7.16 21.99 24.05
N ALA A 345 7.01 21.57 22.80
CA ALA A 345 6.16 22.23 21.81
C ALA A 345 4.66 22.07 22.12
N ASP A 346 3.82 22.96 21.56
CA ASP A 346 2.37 22.88 21.67
C ASP A 346 1.82 21.62 20.96
N ILE A 347 2.38 21.33 19.78
CA ILE A 347 1.94 20.27 18.86
C ILE A 347 3.16 19.47 18.40
N ALA A 348 2.99 18.17 18.22
CA ALA A 348 3.95 17.36 17.49
C ALA A 348 3.28 16.64 16.32
N LEU A 349 4.00 16.52 15.22
CA LEU A 349 3.62 15.86 13.98
C LEU A 349 4.69 14.83 13.62
N VAL A 350 4.32 13.58 13.42
CA VAL A 350 5.26 12.51 13.02
C VAL A 350 4.67 11.76 11.82
N ASN A 351 5.42 11.66 10.73
CA ASN A 351 4.93 10.96 9.54
C ASN A 351 4.92 9.44 9.76
N GLY A 352 3.85 8.80 9.34
CA GLY A 352 3.66 7.34 9.45
C GLY A 352 4.72 6.54 8.68
N GLY A 353 5.28 7.13 7.61
CA GLY A 353 6.40 6.55 6.87
C GLY A 353 7.69 6.47 7.66
N GLY A 354 7.85 7.31 8.67
CA GLY A 354 9.00 7.32 9.60
C GLY A 354 8.91 6.28 10.72
N ILE A 355 7.77 5.58 10.86
CA ILE A 355 7.54 4.57 11.90
C ILE A 355 7.50 3.18 11.25
N ARG A 356 8.62 2.43 11.30
CA ARG A 356 8.90 1.30 10.41
C ARG A 356 8.72 -0.09 11.01
N ALA A 357 8.62 -0.23 12.32
CA ALA A 357 8.52 -1.53 12.99
C ALA A 357 7.63 -1.47 14.22
N ASP A 358 7.02 -2.61 14.56
CA ASP A 358 6.26 -2.81 15.79
C ASP A 358 7.20 -3.11 16.97
N ILE A 359 6.76 -2.86 18.21
CA ILE A 359 7.47 -3.24 19.44
C ILE A 359 6.51 -4.14 20.27
N PRO A 360 6.84 -5.44 20.47
CA PRO A 360 6.03 -6.32 21.29
C PRO A 360 6.15 -5.96 22.78
N ALA A 361 5.18 -6.35 23.58
CA ALA A 361 5.22 -6.22 25.03
C ALA A 361 6.45 -6.93 25.62
N GLY A 362 7.12 -6.30 26.60
CA GLY A 362 8.34 -6.81 27.23
C GLY A 362 9.45 -5.77 27.30
N ASP A 363 10.69 -6.26 27.30
CA ASP A 363 11.90 -5.42 27.24
C ASP A 363 12.02 -4.79 25.85
N ILE A 364 12.40 -3.52 25.80
CA ILE A 364 12.66 -2.78 24.58
C ILE A 364 14.19 -2.62 24.44
N THR A 365 14.75 -3.15 23.36
CA THR A 365 16.18 -3.01 23.08
C THR A 365 16.46 -1.76 22.22
N TYR A 366 17.73 -1.31 22.24
CA TYR A 366 18.19 -0.23 21.39
C TYR A 366 17.96 -0.54 19.90
N GLY A 367 18.19 -1.78 19.48
CA GLY A 367 17.94 -2.23 18.12
C GLY A 367 16.47 -2.13 17.70
N GLN A 368 15.52 -2.46 18.62
CA GLN A 368 14.09 -2.29 18.32
C GLN A 368 13.72 -0.82 18.13
N ILE A 369 14.29 0.09 18.92
CA ILE A 369 14.06 1.53 18.73
C ILE A 369 14.61 2.03 17.39
N ILE A 370 15.81 1.57 16.99
CA ILE A 370 16.35 1.91 15.66
C ILE A 370 15.46 1.36 14.54
N LYS A 371 14.92 0.15 14.70
CA LYS A 371 13.97 -0.41 13.72
C LYS A 371 12.71 0.45 13.59
N VAL A 372 12.24 1.10 14.65
CA VAL A 372 11.12 2.05 14.60
C VAL A 372 11.52 3.31 13.83
N HIS A 373 12.69 3.89 14.11
CA HIS A 373 13.20 5.13 13.51
C HIS A 373 14.59 4.91 12.87
N PRO A 374 14.65 4.31 11.66
CA PRO A 374 15.93 3.91 11.09
C PRO A 374 16.64 4.99 10.27
N TYR A 375 16.02 6.14 10.05
CA TYR A 375 16.51 7.17 9.13
C TYR A 375 17.57 8.09 9.74
N GLY A 376 17.65 8.15 11.07
CA GLY A 376 18.56 9.06 11.78
C GLY A 376 18.15 10.53 11.64
N ASN A 377 16.88 10.79 11.53
CA ASN A 377 16.32 12.14 11.57
C ASN A 377 16.55 12.79 12.94
N ALA A 378 16.53 14.11 12.98
CA ALA A 378 16.76 14.87 14.21
C ALA A 378 15.60 15.80 14.55
N LEU A 379 15.26 15.86 15.85
CA LEU A 379 14.20 16.71 16.39
C LEU A 379 14.45 18.19 16.06
N CYS A 380 13.44 18.80 15.45
CA CYS A 380 13.35 20.23 15.19
C CYS A 380 12.03 20.79 15.74
N VAL A 381 12.01 22.11 15.98
CA VAL A 381 10.79 22.86 16.37
C VAL A 381 10.72 24.15 15.56
N VAL A 382 9.58 24.42 14.97
CA VAL A 382 9.29 25.67 14.23
C VAL A 382 8.10 26.43 14.83
N GLU A 383 7.99 27.72 14.54
CA GLU A 383 6.76 28.49 14.69
C GLU A 383 5.91 28.31 13.42
N ALA A 384 4.68 27.79 13.52
CA ALA A 384 3.78 27.63 12.39
C ALA A 384 2.40 28.22 12.68
N THR A 385 1.75 28.76 11.66
CA THR A 385 0.36 29.24 11.76
C THR A 385 -0.60 28.04 11.82
N GLY A 386 -1.78 28.25 12.39
CA GLY A 386 -2.83 27.24 12.39
C GLY A 386 -3.25 26.84 10.98
N GLN A 387 -3.15 27.74 9.99
CA GLN A 387 -3.46 27.43 8.59
C GLN A 387 -2.43 26.48 7.99
N GLU A 388 -1.14 26.70 8.19
CA GLU A 388 -0.08 25.81 7.72
C GLU A 388 -0.22 24.39 8.31
N ILE A 389 -0.63 24.32 9.58
CA ILE A 389 -0.92 23.03 10.22
C ILE A 389 -2.11 22.33 9.54
N ILE A 390 -3.21 23.07 9.27
CA ILE A 390 -4.39 22.54 8.58
C ILE A 390 -4.02 22.09 7.17
N ASP A 391 -3.21 22.85 6.45
CA ASP A 391 -2.76 22.53 5.09
C ASP A 391 -1.87 21.27 5.08
N ALA A 392 -0.99 21.12 6.07
CA ALA A 392 -0.18 19.92 6.24
C ALA A 392 -1.05 18.67 6.49
N LEU A 393 -2.08 18.77 7.35
CA LEU A 393 -3.02 17.69 7.59
C LEU A 393 -3.81 17.33 6.31
N GLU A 394 -4.28 18.34 5.56
CA GLU A 394 -5.01 18.13 4.31
C GLU A 394 -4.16 17.46 3.25
N TRP A 395 -2.92 17.94 3.07
CA TRP A 395 -1.95 17.37 2.13
C TRP A 395 -1.64 15.92 2.44
N THR A 396 -1.37 15.62 3.72
CA THR A 396 -0.92 14.29 4.15
C THR A 396 -2.05 13.27 4.27
N ALA A 397 -3.30 13.73 4.39
CA ALA A 397 -4.48 12.86 4.38
C ALA A 397 -5.14 12.71 2.99
N ARG A 398 -4.56 13.29 1.91
CA ARG A 398 -5.20 13.35 0.59
C ARG A 398 -5.54 11.97 -0.01
N ASN A 399 -4.74 10.95 0.31
CA ASN A 399 -4.94 9.58 -0.16
C ASN A 399 -5.83 8.74 0.77
N THR A 400 -6.16 9.25 1.97
CA THR A 400 -6.97 8.48 2.94
C THR A 400 -8.33 8.13 2.35
N MET A 401 -8.65 6.84 2.33
CA MET A 401 -9.90 6.28 1.80
C MET A 401 -10.89 5.93 2.90
N SER A 402 -12.14 5.71 2.54
CA SER A 402 -13.19 5.26 3.47
C SER A 402 -12.91 3.87 4.07
N THR A 403 -12.19 3.03 3.35
CA THR A 403 -11.60 1.80 3.87
C THR A 403 -10.08 1.97 3.96
N CYS A 404 -9.41 1.23 4.81
CA CYS A 404 -7.95 1.27 4.92
C CYS A 404 -7.30 -0.06 4.50
N SER A 405 -8.11 -1.01 4.06
CA SER A 405 -7.68 -2.33 3.59
C SER A 405 -8.69 -2.85 2.57
N ASP A 406 -8.23 -3.58 1.58
CA ASP A 406 -9.07 -4.34 0.63
C ASP A 406 -9.33 -5.78 1.09
N GLY A 407 -8.89 -6.12 2.32
CA GLY A 407 -8.98 -7.45 2.94
C GLY A 407 -7.63 -8.18 2.96
N GLU A 408 -6.70 -7.85 2.09
CA GLU A 408 -5.35 -8.43 2.00
C GLU A 408 -4.27 -7.35 2.15
N ASN A 409 -4.47 -6.19 1.51
CA ASN A 409 -3.50 -5.11 1.46
C ASN A 409 -4.04 -3.83 2.12
N SER A 410 -3.13 -2.97 2.58
CA SER A 410 -3.47 -1.61 3.00
C SER A 410 -3.74 -0.74 1.77
N VAL A 411 -4.77 0.12 1.84
CA VAL A 411 -5.14 1.05 0.76
C VAL A 411 -5.21 2.49 1.27
N GLY A 412 -5.08 3.44 0.38
CA GLY A 412 -5.12 4.86 0.72
C GLY A 412 -3.97 5.30 1.61
N GLU A 413 -2.82 4.65 1.51
CA GLU A 413 -1.61 4.98 2.25
C GLU A 413 -0.89 6.21 1.73
N MET A 414 -0.21 6.90 2.65
CA MET A 414 0.75 7.95 2.34
C MET A 414 1.86 7.96 3.39
N GLY A 415 3.13 7.97 2.98
CA GLY A 415 4.28 8.07 3.89
C GLY A 415 4.18 9.27 4.82
N GLY A 416 3.77 10.41 4.29
CA GLY A 416 3.59 11.64 5.04
C GLY A 416 2.37 11.70 5.98
N PHE A 417 1.51 10.68 6.04
CA PHE A 417 0.33 10.68 6.94
C PHE A 417 0.74 10.97 8.38
N LEU A 418 0.11 11.97 9.02
CA LEU A 418 0.58 12.53 10.29
C LEU A 418 -0.06 11.85 11.50
N GLN A 419 0.77 11.21 12.30
CA GLN A 419 0.47 10.87 13.69
C GLN A 419 0.71 12.12 14.55
N VAL A 420 -0.15 12.41 15.52
CA VAL A 420 -0.16 13.73 16.17
C VAL A 420 -0.17 13.67 17.69
N SER A 421 0.41 14.69 18.34
CA SER A 421 0.28 14.95 19.77
C SER A 421 -0.05 16.44 20.02
N GLY A 422 -0.84 16.71 21.06
CA GLY A 422 -1.34 18.06 21.32
C GLY A 422 -2.41 18.55 20.33
N LEU A 423 -2.82 17.69 19.40
CA LEU A 423 -3.76 17.97 18.32
C LEU A 423 -4.80 16.85 18.23
N LYS A 424 -6.02 17.21 17.80
CA LYS A 424 -7.07 16.28 17.37
C LYS A 424 -7.73 16.79 16.09
N TYR A 425 -8.08 15.88 15.18
CA TYR A 425 -8.76 16.25 13.95
C TYR A 425 -9.62 15.12 13.38
N THR A 426 -10.44 15.47 12.40
CA THR A 426 -11.30 14.54 11.68
C THR A 426 -10.97 14.58 10.20
N ILE A 427 -10.85 13.40 9.56
CA ILE A 427 -10.72 13.22 8.12
C ILE A 427 -12.09 12.80 7.58
N ASP A 428 -12.71 13.64 6.78
CA ASP A 428 -13.99 13.35 6.13
C ASP A 428 -13.74 12.80 4.72
N THR A 429 -13.70 11.47 4.57
CA THR A 429 -13.44 10.83 3.27
C THR A 429 -14.63 10.91 2.31
N THR A 430 -15.78 11.40 2.74
CA THR A 430 -16.90 11.72 1.85
C THR A 430 -16.63 12.98 1.01
N VAL A 431 -15.65 13.80 1.44
CA VAL A 431 -15.14 14.95 0.69
C VAL A 431 -13.96 14.49 -0.16
N LYS A 432 -14.06 14.68 -1.49
CA LYS A 432 -12.94 14.39 -2.39
C LYS A 432 -11.79 15.36 -2.10
N SER A 433 -10.55 14.84 -2.00
CA SER A 433 -9.39 15.71 -1.81
C SER A 433 -9.24 16.72 -2.94
N SER A 434 -8.96 17.97 -2.57
CA SER A 434 -8.66 19.08 -3.48
C SER A 434 -7.25 19.64 -3.27
N ALA A 435 -6.41 18.95 -2.48
CA ALA A 435 -5.01 19.29 -2.34
C ALA A 435 -4.25 19.07 -3.65
N LYS A 436 -3.40 20.01 -4.01
CA LYS A 436 -2.61 20.03 -5.25
C LYS A 436 -1.13 19.97 -4.94
N GLY A 437 -0.40 19.16 -5.70
CA GLY A 437 1.04 19.14 -5.75
C GLY A 437 1.58 19.61 -7.10
N ASP A 438 2.85 19.98 -7.13
CA ASP A 438 3.60 20.23 -8.36
C ASP A 438 4.16 18.92 -8.98
N ASP A 439 4.94 19.07 -10.06
CA ASP A 439 5.57 17.94 -10.77
C ASP A 439 6.62 17.19 -9.92
N LYS A 440 7.01 17.72 -8.76
CA LYS A 440 7.91 17.08 -7.78
C LYS A 440 7.18 16.54 -6.55
N SER A 441 5.86 16.47 -6.62
CA SER A 441 5.01 16.10 -5.47
C SER A 441 5.15 17.02 -4.24
N MET A 442 5.51 18.30 -4.44
CA MET A 442 5.49 19.29 -3.39
C MET A 442 4.10 19.93 -3.28
N PHE A 443 3.65 20.21 -2.06
CA PHE A 443 2.37 20.91 -1.84
C PHE A 443 2.35 22.29 -2.51
N VAL A 444 1.23 22.62 -3.15
CA VAL A 444 1.00 23.92 -3.82
C VAL A 444 -0.19 24.66 -3.22
N SER A 445 -1.35 24.00 -3.12
CA SER A 445 -2.59 24.64 -2.66
C SER A 445 -3.67 23.61 -2.32
N VAL A 446 -4.76 24.10 -1.74
CA VAL A 446 -6.04 23.39 -1.63
C VAL A 446 -7.08 24.18 -2.39
N ASP A 447 -7.57 23.64 -3.52
CA ASP A 447 -8.44 24.37 -4.47
C ASP A 447 -9.94 24.13 -4.26
N GLY A 448 -10.35 23.59 -3.12
CA GLY A 448 -11.74 23.24 -2.84
C GLY A 448 -12.06 23.09 -1.37
N ALA A 449 -13.01 22.23 -1.07
CA ALA A 449 -13.36 21.92 0.30
C ALA A 449 -12.30 21.06 0.98
N TYR A 450 -11.89 21.46 2.15
CA TYR A 450 -11.02 20.64 3.00
C TYR A 450 -11.77 19.42 3.49
N ARG A 451 -11.12 18.26 3.44
CA ARG A 451 -11.61 17.02 4.09
C ARG A 451 -11.20 16.98 5.56
N ILE A 452 -10.20 17.76 5.96
CA ILE A 452 -9.83 17.94 7.37
C ILE A 452 -10.85 18.84 8.05
N LYS A 453 -11.43 18.33 9.15
CA LYS A 453 -12.47 18.97 9.96
C LYS A 453 -12.12 18.94 11.45
N ASN A 454 -12.77 19.79 12.23
CA ASN A 454 -12.73 19.76 13.71
C ASN A 454 -11.31 19.72 14.28
N VAL A 455 -10.38 20.48 13.67
CA VAL A 455 -9.01 20.57 14.16
C VAL A 455 -8.99 21.30 15.50
N LYS A 456 -8.48 20.62 16.54
CA LYS A 456 -8.44 21.15 17.91
C LYS A 456 -7.05 21.01 18.49
N VAL A 457 -6.60 22.04 19.19
CA VAL A 457 -5.31 22.09 19.88
C VAL A 457 -5.50 21.96 21.38
N LEU A 458 -4.61 21.24 22.06
CA LEU A 458 -4.62 21.09 23.51
C LEU A 458 -4.06 22.35 24.18
N LYS A 459 -4.92 23.10 24.88
CA LYS A 459 -4.54 24.27 25.68
C LYS A 459 -5.04 24.10 27.12
N ASN A 460 -4.14 24.19 28.09
CA ASN A 460 -4.47 24.06 29.52
C ASN A 460 -5.32 22.82 29.85
N GLY A 461 -4.96 21.67 29.27
CA GLY A 461 -5.63 20.40 29.49
C GLY A 461 -6.98 20.23 28.77
N LYS A 462 -7.39 21.17 27.91
CA LYS A 462 -8.63 21.11 27.11
C LYS A 462 -8.36 21.29 25.64
N TYR A 463 -9.08 20.54 24.81
CA TYR A 463 -9.06 20.72 23.36
C TYR A 463 -9.98 21.87 22.95
N VAL A 464 -9.39 22.86 22.28
CA VAL A 464 -10.09 24.04 21.72
C VAL A 464 -9.87 24.08 20.21
N ASP A 465 -10.78 24.70 19.48
CA ASP A 465 -10.65 24.81 18.02
C ASP A 465 -9.36 25.57 17.67
N ILE A 466 -8.63 25.10 16.66
CA ILE A 466 -7.43 25.77 16.17
C ILE A 466 -7.81 27.12 15.55
N ASP A 467 -7.05 28.18 15.89
CA ASP A 467 -7.18 29.46 15.20
C ASP A 467 -6.20 29.44 14.00
N PRO A 468 -6.70 29.49 12.74
CA PRO A 468 -5.84 29.48 11.56
C PRO A 468 -4.80 30.61 11.49
N LYS A 469 -5.05 31.71 12.20
CA LYS A 469 -4.17 32.91 12.22
C LYS A 469 -3.22 32.94 13.40
N ALA A 470 -3.46 32.14 14.40
CA ALA A 470 -2.57 32.08 15.56
C ALA A 470 -1.31 31.26 15.22
N THR A 471 -0.22 31.56 15.93
CA THR A 471 1.03 30.84 15.83
C THR A 471 1.12 29.79 16.94
N TYR A 472 1.64 28.62 16.59
CA TYR A 472 1.87 27.48 17.46
C TYR A 472 3.31 26.99 17.30
N THR A 473 3.88 26.43 18.36
CA THR A 473 5.15 25.72 18.27
C THR A 473 4.89 24.27 17.81
N VAL A 474 5.54 23.87 16.71
CA VAL A 474 5.35 22.55 16.10
C VAL A 474 6.67 21.78 16.13
N ALA A 475 6.67 20.63 16.81
CA ALA A 475 7.79 19.70 16.83
C ALA A 475 7.61 18.61 15.76
N SER A 476 8.68 18.30 15.09
CA SER A 476 8.87 17.12 14.25
C SER A 476 10.37 16.90 14.03
N HIS A 477 10.74 16.19 12.99
CA HIS A 477 12.13 16.02 12.60
C HIS A 477 12.49 16.88 11.37
N ASN A 478 13.81 17.04 11.15
CA ASN A 478 14.37 17.84 10.06
C ASN A 478 13.77 17.49 8.69
N TYR A 479 13.64 16.21 8.36
CA TYR A 479 13.04 15.73 7.11
C TYR A 479 11.71 16.42 6.77
N MET A 480 10.81 16.61 7.77
CA MET A 480 9.51 17.24 7.55
C MET A 480 9.56 18.76 7.66
N LEU A 481 10.22 19.29 8.69
CA LEU A 481 10.12 20.73 9.01
C LEU A 481 11.09 21.60 8.23
N LYS A 482 12.24 21.05 7.82
CA LYS A 482 13.30 21.80 7.12
C LYS A 482 13.45 21.36 5.66
N ASP A 483 13.34 20.04 5.42
CA ASP A 483 13.78 19.41 4.19
C ASP A 483 12.62 19.12 3.24
N SER A 484 11.37 19.49 3.60
CA SER A 484 10.15 19.33 2.81
C SER A 484 9.82 17.88 2.43
N GLY A 485 10.23 16.93 3.25
CA GLY A 485 9.95 15.50 3.04
C GLY A 485 8.45 15.22 2.91
N ASP A 486 8.09 14.19 2.15
CA ASP A 486 6.71 13.86 1.78
C ASP A 486 5.96 15.03 1.09
N GLY A 487 6.70 16.04 0.57
CA GLY A 487 6.14 17.23 -0.05
C GLY A 487 5.55 18.24 0.93
N ILE A 488 5.88 18.14 2.22
CA ILE A 488 5.41 19.03 3.29
C ILE A 488 6.30 20.26 3.32
N ASN A 489 6.12 21.17 2.37
CA ASN A 489 6.97 22.37 2.22
C ASN A 489 6.47 23.61 2.95
N MET A 490 5.26 23.57 3.55
CA MET A 490 4.67 24.74 4.23
C MET A 490 5.42 25.16 5.50
N PHE A 491 6.32 24.33 6.02
CA PHE A 491 7.10 24.64 7.23
C PHE A 491 8.55 25.06 6.93
N ALA A 492 9.04 24.87 5.71
CA ALA A 492 10.47 24.99 5.39
C ALA A 492 11.06 26.39 5.64
N ASP A 493 10.28 27.44 5.40
CA ASP A 493 10.67 28.83 5.60
C ASP A 493 10.28 29.40 6.98
N ASN A 494 9.70 28.57 7.84
CA ASN A 494 9.22 29.00 9.15
C ASN A 494 10.38 29.23 10.12
N LYS A 495 10.15 30.12 11.09
CA LYS A 495 11.14 30.42 12.12
C LYS A 495 11.48 29.15 12.93
N LEU A 496 12.72 28.70 12.81
CA LEU A 496 13.27 27.59 13.54
C LEU A 496 13.59 27.99 14.99
N LEU A 497 13.01 27.27 15.95
CA LEU A 497 13.21 27.49 17.39
C LEU A 497 14.21 26.50 17.97
N GLN A 498 14.20 25.24 17.51
CA GLN A 498 15.17 24.22 17.85
C GLN A 498 15.61 23.52 16.56
N ASP A 499 16.92 23.35 16.38
CA ASP A 499 17.48 22.76 15.17
C ASP A 499 18.28 21.51 15.49
N SER A 500 17.79 20.35 15.03
CA SER A 500 18.49 19.06 15.04
C SER A 500 19.09 18.70 16.41
N VAL A 501 18.31 18.95 17.48
CA VAL A 501 18.81 18.88 18.87
C VAL A 501 19.02 17.45 19.38
N MET A 502 18.38 16.44 18.78
CA MET A 502 18.45 15.06 19.21
C MET A 502 17.94 14.12 18.12
N LEU A 503 18.57 12.96 17.93
CA LEU A 503 18.09 11.94 17.00
C LEU A 503 16.72 11.39 17.42
N ASP A 504 15.88 11.07 16.46
CA ASP A 504 14.50 10.56 16.65
C ASP A 504 14.44 9.30 17.54
N ASN A 505 15.36 8.37 17.36
CA ASN A 505 15.47 7.20 18.22
C ASN A 505 15.80 7.58 19.68
N GLN A 506 16.66 8.58 19.91
CA GLN A 506 16.99 9.06 21.26
C GLN A 506 15.81 9.85 21.87
N VAL A 507 15.03 10.56 21.07
CA VAL A 507 13.79 11.23 21.51
C VAL A 507 12.83 10.21 22.13
N LEU A 508 12.61 9.09 21.46
CA LEU A 508 11.72 8.03 21.94
C LEU A 508 12.26 7.38 23.22
N ILE A 509 13.57 7.09 23.28
CA ILE A 509 14.22 6.52 24.47
C ILE A 509 14.08 7.46 25.67
N ASN A 510 14.42 8.74 25.51
CA ASN A 510 14.37 9.72 26.59
C ASN A 510 12.92 9.91 27.08
N TYR A 511 11.95 9.98 26.20
CA TYR A 511 10.56 10.08 26.61
C TYR A 511 10.13 8.90 27.50
N ILE A 512 10.43 7.67 27.07
CA ILE A 512 10.06 6.48 27.87
C ILE A 512 10.80 6.49 29.21
N LYS A 513 12.09 6.81 29.25
CA LYS A 513 12.88 6.84 30.47
C LYS A 513 12.49 7.96 31.43
N ASP A 514 12.45 9.19 30.92
CA ASP A 514 12.40 10.38 31.75
C ASP A 514 10.96 10.80 32.07
N SER A 515 10.05 10.64 31.13
CA SER A 515 8.64 11.04 31.28
C SER A 515 7.72 9.89 31.74
N LEU A 516 7.99 8.65 31.29
CA LEU A 516 7.18 7.49 31.63
C LEU A 516 7.81 6.59 32.71
N GLY A 517 8.97 6.97 33.26
CA GLY A 517 9.65 6.20 34.31
C GLY A 517 10.23 4.86 33.82
N GLY A 518 10.56 4.73 32.55
CA GLY A 518 11.17 3.56 31.92
C GLY A 518 10.21 2.49 31.42
N ILE A 519 8.88 2.69 31.59
CA ILE A 519 7.87 1.70 31.18
C ILE A 519 6.73 2.40 30.43
N VAL A 520 6.47 1.98 29.19
CA VAL A 520 5.28 2.42 28.44
C VAL A 520 4.03 1.84 29.11
N PRO A 521 3.11 2.69 29.57
CA PRO A 521 1.96 2.24 30.34
C PRO A 521 0.85 1.65 29.47
N ALA A 522 -0.09 0.91 30.11
CA ALA A 522 -1.24 0.30 29.47
C ALA A 522 -2.21 1.30 28.81
N THR A 523 -2.08 2.59 29.07
CA THR A 523 -2.83 3.62 28.35
C THR A 523 -2.55 3.64 26.84
N TYR A 524 -1.42 3.10 26.40
CA TYR A 524 -1.08 2.91 24.98
C TYR A 524 -1.53 1.54 24.41
N ALA A 525 -2.43 0.80 25.10
CA ALA A 525 -2.96 -0.45 24.56
C ALA A 525 -3.81 -0.27 23.29
N ALA A 526 -4.28 0.94 23.03
CA ALA A 526 -5.07 1.31 21.84
C ALA A 526 -4.75 2.75 21.43
N PRO A 527 -5.08 3.16 20.18
CA PRO A 527 -5.02 4.55 19.75
C PRO A 527 -5.80 5.49 20.67
N GLN A 528 -5.31 6.71 20.84
CA GLN A 528 -5.81 7.70 21.82
C GLN A 528 -7.05 8.49 21.35
N GLY A 529 -7.55 8.21 20.14
CA GLY A 529 -8.71 8.91 19.55
C GLY A 529 -8.40 10.36 19.18
N ARG A 530 -7.21 10.59 18.62
CA ARG A 530 -6.76 11.90 18.12
C ARG A 530 -7.16 12.12 16.67
N ILE A 531 -7.26 11.03 15.90
CA ILE A 531 -7.59 11.06 14.48
C ILE A 531 -8.87 10.27 14.26
N THR A 532 -9.94 10.97 13.87
CA THR A 532 -11.21 10.34 13.54
C THR A 532 -11.40 10.31 12.03
N VAL A 533 -11.80 9.18 11.46
CA VAL A 533 -12.11 9.06 10.04
C VAL A 533 -13.61 8.88 9.85
N ILE A 534 -14.25 9.82 9.14
CA ILE A 534 -15.62 9.69 8.67
C ILE A 534 -15.57 8.92 7.35
N ALA A 535 -16.03 7.67 7.38
CA ALA A 535 -15.96 6.76 6.25
C ALA A 535 -17.24 6.73 5.41
N THR A 536 -18.36 7.17 5.97
CA THR A 536 -19.67 7.21 5.32
C THR A 536 -20.47 8.42 5.83
N PRO A 537 -21.53 8.87 5.13
CA PRO A 537 -22.41 9.92 5.64
C PRO A 537 -23.26 9.45 6.84
N TYR A 538 -23.18 8.16 7.19
CA TYR A 538 -24.01 7.55 8.24
C TYR A 538 -23.21 7.34 9.53
N THR A 539 -23.72 7.88 10.63
CA THR A 539 -23.06 7.83 11.96
C THR A 539 -23.05 6.44 12.59
N ASP A 540 -23.87 5.52 12.08
CA ASP A 540 -23.98 4.13 12.54
C ASP A 540 -23.19 3.14 11.68
N VAL A 541 -22.42 3.63 10.71
CA VAL A 541 -21.47 2.85 9.89
C VAL A 541 -20.08 3.46 10.07
N LEU A 542 -19.40 3.05 11.10
CA LEU A 542 -18.12 3.62 11.52
C LEU A 542 -16.97 3.09 10.67
N ASP A 543 -15.86 3.83 10.64
CA ASP A 543 -14.59 3.37 10.07
C ASP A 543 -14.20 2.00 10.66
N GLY A 544 -13.71 1.11 9.80
CA GLY A 544 -13.43 -0.28 10.15
C GLY A 544 -14.65 -1.22 10.16
N ASN A 545 -15.87 -0.73 9.92
CA ASN A 545 -17.00 -1.61 9.69
C ASN A 545 -16.85 -2.30 8.31
N TRP A 546 -16.94 -3.61 8.25
CA TRP A 546 -16.81 -4.42 7.03
C TRP A 546 -17.74 -3.99 5.88
N ALA A 547 -18.83 -3.30 6.20
CA ALA A 547 -19.84 -2.87 5.24
C ALA A 547 -19.60 -1.46 4.68
N VAL A 548 -18.60 -0.71 5.13
CA VAL A 548 -18.35 0.70 4.74
C VAL A 548 -18.33 0.85 3.23
N GLU A 549 -17.51 0.06 2.54
CA GLU A 549 -17.39 0.12 1.07
C GLU A 549 -18.73 -0.13 0.38
N ALA A 550 -19.42 -1.18 0.80
CA ALA A 550 -20.69 -1.56 0.22
C ALA A 550 -21.80 -0.53 0.47
N VAL A 551 -21.83 0.06 1.67
CA VAL A 551 -22.78 1.12 2.03
C VAL A 551 -22.54 2.37 1.19
N ASN A 552 -21.29 2.80 1.03
CA ASN A 552 -20.93 3.92 0.15
C ASN A 552 -21.35 3.62 -1.29
N TYR A 553 -20.97 2.45 -1.81
CA TYR A 553 -21.30 2.04 -3.17
C TYR A 553 -22.80 2.10 -3.48
N VAL A 554 -23.64 1.47 -2.65
CA VAL A 554 -25.08 1.43 -2.90
C VAL A 554 -25.75 2.79 -2.67
N THR A 555 -25.16 3.65 -1.85
CA THR A 555 -25.63 5.03 -1.62
C THR A 555 -25.30 5.92 -2.81
N ASP A 556 -24.08 5.90 -3.29
CA ASP A 556 -23.60 6.69 -4.45
C ASP A 556 -24.36 6.31 -5.74
N LYS A 557 -24.63 5.02 -5.92
CA LYS A 557 -25.44 4.52 -7.02
C LYS A 557 -26.94 4.75 -6.84
N ASN A 558 -27.39 5.33 -5.73
CA ASN A 558 -28.79 5.48 -5.35
C ASN A 558 -29.59 4.17 -5.30
N PHE A 559 -28.94 3.03 -5.16
CA PHE A 559 -29.62 1.73 -5.02
C PHE A 559 -30.27 1.61 -3.64
N MET A 560 -29.53 1.93 -2.58
CA MET A 560 -30.06 2.00 -1.22
C MET A 560 -29.90 3.41 -0.65
N LYS A 561 -30.82 3.76 0.26
CA LYS A 561 -30.75 5.01 1.03
C LYS A 561 -30.71 4.68 2.53
N GLY A 562 -30.21 5.61 3.32
CA GLY A 562 -30.32 5.54 4.78
C GLY A 562 -31.78 5.44 5.27
N LEU A 563 -31.97 5.03 6.50
CA LEU A 563 -33.23 5.14 7.22
C LEU A 563 -33.53 6.61 7.56
N SER A 564 -32.46 7.42 7.69
CA SER A 564 -32.48 8.87 7.77
C SER A 564 -31.25 9.43 7.01
N GLU A 565 -31.07 10.74 7.02
CA GLU A 565 -29.89 11.39 6.42
C GLU A 565 -28.58 10.93 7.09
N THR A 566 -28.60 10.56 8.36
CA THR A 566 -27.41 10.21 9.16
C THR A 566 -27.40 8.77 9.68
N THR A 567 -28.37 7.94 9.34
CA THR A 567 -28.49 6.56 9.84
C THR A 567 -28.76 5.60 8.70
N PHE A 568 -27.89 4.62 8.49
CA PHE A 568 -28.08 3.55 7.50
C PHE A 568 -28.87 2.36 8.05
N GLY A 569 -28.69 2.02 9.33
CA GLY A 569 -29.25 0.83 9.96
C GLY A 569 -28.57 -0.47 9.51
N PRO A 570 -27.21 -0.60 9.56
CA PRO A 570 -26.48 -1.71 8.95
C PRO A 570 -26.90 -3.09 9.49
N ASN A 571 -27.22 -3.17 10.77
CA ASN A 571 -27.66 -4.38 11.47
C ASN A 571 -29.18 -4.62 11.41
N GLY A 572 -29.93 -3.68 10.87
CA GLY A 572 -31.37 -3.80 10.68
C GLY A 572 -31.71 -4.87 9.65
N ALA A 573 -32.84 -5.55 9.82
CA ALA A 573 -33.27 -6.59 8.88
C ALA A 573 -33.57 -5.99 7.50
N MET A 574 -33.10 -6.66 6.43
CA MET A 574 -33.55 -6.41 5.07
C MET A 574 -34.92 -7.04 4.88
N THR A 575 -35.92 -6.25 4.52
CA THR A 575 -37.26 -6.78 4.29
C THR A 575 -37.49 -7.17 2.82
N ARG A 576 -38.50 -8.00 2.55
CA ARG A 576 -38.89 -8.40 1.19
C ARG A 576 -39.19 -7.19 0.30
N GLY A 577 -39.93 -6.23 0.84
CA GLY A 577 -40.24 -4.96 0.15
C GLY A 577 -38.97 -4.13 -0.13
N MET A 578 -38.05 -4.04 0.84
CA MET A 578 -36.78 -3.31 0.64
C MET A 578 -35.95 -3.93 -0.49
N LEU A 579 -35.78 -5.25 -0.48
CA LEU A 579 -34.95 -5.92 -1.48
C LEU A 579 -35.49 -5.71 -2.91
N VAL A 580 -36.78 -5.93 -3.13
CA VAL A 580 -37.35 -5.73 -4.49
C VAL A 580 -37.34 -4.26 -4.89
N THR A 581 -37.47 -3.32 -3.95
CA THR A 581 -37.41 -1.88 -4.26
C THR A 581 -36.02 -1.49 -4.73
N VAL A 582 -34.99 -2.09 -4.17
CA VAL A 582 -33.60 -1.86 -4.64
C VAL A 582 -33.41 -2.44 -6.02
N LEU A 583 -33.83 -3.67 -6.28
CA LEU A 583 -33.71 -4.31 -7.61
C LEU A 583 -34.51 -3.54 -8.67
N TYR A 584 -35.69 -3.02 -8.32
CA TYR A 584 -36.49 -2.16 -9.18
C TYR A 584 -35.76 -0.87 -9.58
N ARG A 585 -35.08 -0.22 -8.61
CA ARG A 585 -34.22 0.95 -8.89
C ARG A 585 -33.02 0.60 -9.78
N MET A 586 -32.38 -0.54 -9.53
CA MET A 586 -31.27 -1.04 -10.37
C MET A 586 -31.72 -1.30 -11.80
N ALA A 587 -32.97 -1.73 -12.00
CA ALA A 587 -33.58 -1.89 -13.33
C ALA A 587 -34.03 -0.56 -13.99
N GLY A 588 -33.70 0.58 -13.38
CA GLY A 588 -34.10 1.92 -13.89
C GLY A 588 -35.51 2.35 -13.53
N ALA A 589 -36.16 1.70 -12.56
CA ALA A 589 -37.52 1.98 -12.09
C ALA A 589 -38.53 2.09 -13.25
N PRO A 590 -38.72 1.04 -14.09
CA PRO A 590 -39.58 1.09 -15.25
C PRO A 590 -41.03 1.35 -14.84
N GLU A 591 -41.79 1.99 -15.72
CA GLU A 591 -43.20 2.27 -15.49
C GLU A 591 -44.00 0.97 -15.30
N VAL A 592 -44.83 0.93 -14.25
CA VAL A 592 -45.71 -0.20 -13.94
C VAL A 592 -47.18 0.22 -14.00
N THR A 593 -48.03 -0.67 -14.45
CA THR A 593 -49.47 -0.48 -14.52
C THR A 593 -50.20 -1.45 -13.61
N GLY A 594 -51.32 -1.03 -13.02
CA GLY A 594 -52.13 -1.86 -12.13
C GLY A 594 -51.99 -1.45 -10.66
N LYS A 595 -52.64 -2.20 -9.78
CA LYS A 595 -52.65 -1.97 -8.34
C LYS A 595 -52.08 -3.18 -7.61
N VAL A 596 -51.18 -2.94 -6.64
CA VAL A 596 -50.56 -4.00 -5.88
C VAL A 596 -51.59 -4.69 -4.98
N SER A 597 -52.62 -3.97 -4.51
CA SER A 597 -53.73 -4.50 -3.68
C SER A 597 -54.59 -5.50 -4.42
N GLU A 598 -54.66 -5.43 -5.76
CA GLU A 598 -55.40 -6.41 -6.59
C GLU A 598 -54.67 -7.74 -6.71
N LYS A 599 -53.36 -7.75 -6.45
CA LYS A 599 -52.52 -8.93 -6.55
C LYS A 599 -52.20 -9.55 -5.20
N PHE A 600 -51.97 -8.72 -4.17
CA PHE A 600 -51.57 -9.17 -2.85
C PHE A 600 -52.42 -8.47 -1.77
N THR A 601 -53.11 -9.28 -0.95
CA THR A 601 -54.13 -8.78 0.00
C THR A 601 -53.55 -7.96 1.14
N ASP A 602 -52.27 -8.06 1.43
CA ASP A 602 -51.57 -7.34 2.48
C ASP A 602 -50.70 -6.15 1.97
N CYS A 603 -50.82 -5.82 0.68
CA CYS A 603 -50.14 -4.68 0.08
C CYS A 603 -51.07 -3.49 -0.13
N THR A 604 -50.56 -2.29 0.12
CA THR A 604 -51.31 -1.03 -0.01
C THR A 604 -50.81 -0.26 -1.24
N ASP A 605 -51.75 0.17 -2.09
CA ASP A 605 -51.46 1.02 -3.26
C ASP A 605 -50.83 2.34 -2.83
N GLY A 606 -49.87 2.83 -3.62
CA GLY A 606 -49.12 4.05 -3.32
C GLY A 606 -48.13 3.96 -2.18
N SER A 607 -47.94 2.78 -1.56
CA SER A 607 -46.86 2.56 -0.60
C SER A 607 -45.52 2.58 -1.32
N TRP A 608 -44.43 2.85 -0.57
CA TRP A 608 -43.07 2.98 -1.10
C TRP A 608 -42.54 1.73 -1.82
N TYR A 609 -43.15 0.57 -1.62
CA TYR A 609 -42.80 -0.71 -2.25
C TYR A 609 -43.80 -1.13 -3.35
N ALA A 610 -44.92 -0.44 -3.57
CA ALA A 610 -46.01 -0.91 -4.36
C ALA A 610 -45.60 -1.20 -5.82
N ASP A 611 -44.97 -0.23 -6.50
CA ASP A 611 -44.54 -0.36 -7.90
C ASP A 611 -43.46 -1.44 -8.02
N ALA A 612 -42.52 -1.51 -7.07
CA ALA A 612 -41.44 -2.49 -7.07
C ALA A 612 -41.98 -3.92 -6.90
N VAL A 613 -42.98 -4.12 -6.05
CA VAL A 613 -43.62 -5.46 -5.84
C VAL A 613 -44.41 -5.87 -7.07
N LEU A 614 -45.15 -4.95 -7.69
CA LEU A 614 -45.86 -5.19 -8.96
C LEU A 614 -44.89 -5.58 -10.08
N TRP A 615 -43.83 -4.81 -10.26
CA TRP A 615 -42.82 -5.06 -11.27
C TRP A 615 -42.12 -6.42 -11.03
N ALA A 616 -41.66 -6.68 -9.81
CA ALA A 616 -40.95 -7.91 -9.49
C ALA A 616 -41.82 -9.16 -9.67
N SER A 617 -43.13 -9.04 -9.35
CA SER A 617 -44.08 -10.13 -9.56
C SER A 617 -44.43 -10.32 -11.03
N ALA A 618 -44.61 -9.25 -11.82
CA ALA A 618 -44.85 -9.33 -13.25
C ALA A 618 -43.70 -10.01 -14.00
N ASN A 619 -42.48 -9.76 -13.56
CA ASN A 619 -41.24 -10.35 -14.11
C ASN A 619 -40.83 -11.69 -13.49
N LYS A 620 -41.70 -12.29 -12.65
CA LYS A 620 -41.43 -13.59 -11.99
C LYS A 620 -40.16 -13.63 -11.12
N ILE A 621 -39.72 -12.45 -10.63
CA ILE A 621 -38.61 -12.34 -9.69
C ILE A 621 -39.07 -12.82 -8.30
N VAL A 622 -40.30 -12.52 -7.97
CA VAL A 622 -40.93 -12.94 -6.71
C VAL A 622 -42.34 -13.50 -6.94
N ASP A 623 -42.69 -14.46 -6.10
CA ASP A 623 -44.03 -14.97 -5.94
C ASP A 623 -44.58 -14.53 -4.57
N GLY A 624 -45.91 -14.45 -4.46
CA GLY A 624 -46.57 -14.32 -3.15
C GLY A 624 -46.58 -15.65 -2.40
N TYR A 625 -47.22 -15.64 -1.25
CA TYR A 625 -47.50 -16.82 -0.48
C TYR A 625 -48.83 -17.46 -0.92
N SER A 626 -49.03 -18.72 -0.59
CA SER A 626 -50.24 -19.48 -0.93
C SER A 626 -51.54 -18.88 -0.28
N ASP A 627 -51.38 -18.01 0.72
CA ASP A 627 -52.46 -17.27 1.36
C ASP A 627 -52.84 -15.95 0.65
N GLY A 628 -52.25 -15.68 -0.51
CA GLY A 628 -52.50 -14.46 -1.28
C GLY A 628 -51.74 -13.22 -0.77
N THR A 629 -50.84 -13.36 0.20
CA THR A 629 -50.03 -12.26 0.76
C THR A 629 -48.64 -12.18 0.10
N TYR A 630 -48.03 -11.00 0.18
CA TYR A 630 -46.60 -10.77 -0.23
C TYR A 630 -45.65 -10.65 0.96
N LYS A 631 -46.14 -10.15 2.08
CA LYS A 631 -45.40 -9.86 3.31
C LYS A 631 -44.24 -8.88 3.12
N PRO A 632 -44.50 -7.64 2.65
CA PRO A 632 -43.48 -6.66 2.28
C PRO A 632 -42.58 -6.25 3.45
N THR A 633 -43.07 -6.29 4.69
CA THR A 633 -42.34 -5.93 5.90
C THR A 633 -41.62 -7.14 6.55
N LYS A 634 -41.86 -8.37 6.05
CA LYS A 634 -41.20 -9.57 6.57
C LYS A 634 -39.71 -9.51 6.23
N ALA A 635 -38.86 -9.78 7.21
CA ALA A 635 -37.43 -9.95 7.03
C ALA A 635 -37.11 -11.09 6.03
N VAL A 636 -36.17 -10.87 5.13
CA VAL A 636 -35.71 -11.87 4.16
C VAL A 636 -34.69 -12.79 4.83
N THR A 637 -34.86 -14.09 4.69
CA THR A 637 -33.80 -15.04 5.03
C THR A 637 -32.75 -15.09 3.92
N ARG A 638 -31.54 -15.58 4.23
CA ARG A 638 -30.43 -15.63 3.26
C ARG A 638 -30.79 -16.50 2.05
N GLN A 639 -31.48 -17.64 2.23
CA GLN A 639 -31.96 -18.45 1.10
C GLN A 639 -33.10 -17.79 0.29
N GLU A 640 -34.01 -17.01 0.94
CA GLU A 640 -35.01 -16.20 0.23
C GLU A 640 -34.35 -15.08 -0.56
N MET A 641 -33.32 -14.45 -0.01
CA MET A 641 -32.51 -13.45 -0.71
C MET A 641 -31.89 -14.05 -1.98
N ALA A 642 -31.21 -15.20 -1.89
CA ALA A 642 -30.62 -15.89 -3.05
C ALA A 642 -31.66 -16.12 -4.15
N LYS A 643 -32.88 -16.55 -3.79
CA LYS A 643 -33.94 -16.80 -4.78
C LYS A 643 -34.38 -15.53 -5.49
N ILE A 644 -34.51 -14.44 -4.77
CA ILE A 644 -34.91 -13.13 -5.36
C ILE A 644 -33.83 -12.58 -6.28
N LEU A 645 -32.54 -12.68 -5.88
CA LEU A 645 -31.41 -12.21 -6.67
C LEU A 645 -31.24 -13.02 -7.96
N TYR A 646 -31.35 -14.34 -7.88
CA TYR A 646 -31.30 -15.19 -9.06
C TYR A 646 -32.50 -14.96 -10.00
N GLY A 647 -33.69 -14.71 -9.43
CA GLY A 647 -34.87 -14.29 -10.20
C GLY A 647 -34.64 -12.98 -10.98
N TYR A 648 -33.92 -12.04 -10.37
CA TYR A 648 -33.53 -10.80 -11.04
C TYR A 648 -32.52 -11.04 -12.17
N ASP A 649 -31.51 -11.85 -11.96
CA ASP A 649 -30.48 -12.15 -12.98
C ASP A 649 -31.07 -12.95 -14.17
N LYS A 650 -32.08 -13.80 -13.93
CA LYS A 650 -32.86 -14.45 -15.01
C LYS A 650 -33.53 -13.46 -15.95
N LEU A 651 -33.92 -12.28 -15.45
CA LEU A 651 -34.48 -11.21 -16.30
C LEU A 651 -33.45 -10.72 -17.32
N GLY A 652 -32.18 -10.70 -16.95
CA GLY A 652 -31.03 -10.40 -17.82
C GLY A 652 -30.53 -11.59 -18.66
N GLY A 653 -31.20 -12.74 -18.61
CA GLY A 653 -30.84 -13.95 -19.38
C GLY A 653 -29.78 -14.83 -18.73
N LYS A 654 -29.35 -14.54 -17.48
CA LYS A 654 -28.41 -15.39 -16.77
C LYS A 654 -29.08 -16.65 -16.24
N THR A 655 -28.40 -17.79 -16.31
CA THR A 655 -28.92 -19.10 -15.86
C THR A 655 -27.91 -19.81 -14.97
N ALA A 656 -28.36 -20.83 -14.25
CA ALA A 656 -27.49 -21.73 -13.49
C ALA A 656 -26.90 -22.86 -14.36
N ASP A 657 -27.18 -22.87 -15.67
CA ASP A 657 -26.70 -23.90 -16.57
C ASP A 657 -25.16 -23.90 -16.64
N GLY A 658 -24.58 -25.10 -16.45
CA GLY A 658 -23.12 -25.26 -16.45
C GLY A 658 -22.43 -25.10 -15.11
N ILE A 659 -23.13 -24.68 -14.04
CA ILE A 659 -22.57 -24.63 -12.70
C ILE A 659 -22.50 -26.04 -12.14
N THR A 660 -21.30 -26.60 -12.03
CA THR A 660 -21.02 -27.94 -11.51
C THR A 660 -20.49 -27.96 -10.09
N GLU A 661 -20.20 -26.79 -9.53
CA GLU A 661 -19.65 -26.66 -8.18
C GLU A 661 -20.67 -27.10 -7.13
N LYS A 662 -20.21 -27.90 -6.18
CA LYS A 662 -21.02 -28.30 -5.02
C LYS A 662 -20.82 -27.28 -3.89
N LEU A 663 -21.90 -26.98 -3.21
CA LEU A 663 -21.83 -26.18 -1.99
C LEU A 663 -21.01 -26.92 -0.93
N THR A 664 -20.01 -26.25 -0.39
CA THR A 664 -19.09 -26.79 0.63
C THR A 664 -19.44 -26.35 2.06
N TYR A 665 -20.59 -25.71 2.24
CA TYR A 665 -21.06 -25.24 3.55
C TYR A 665 -21.39 -26.38 4.48
N THR A 666 -21.01 -26.26 5.74
CA THR A 666 -21.27 -27.25 6.80
C THR A 666 -22.77 -27.47 7.08
N ASP A 667 -23.61 -26.50 6.69
CA ASP A 667 -25.05 -26.51 6.85
C ASP A 667 -25.82 -26.55 5.51
N ALA A 668 -25.18 -27.03 4.45
CA ALA A 668 -25.79 -27.11 3.12
C ALA A 668 -27.11 -27.89 3.14
N ASP A 669 -27.22 -28.95 3.95
CA ASP A 669 -28.44 -29.75 4.11
C ASP A 669 -29.64 -29.00 4.72
N ALA A 670 -29.38 -27.84 5.35
CA ALA A 670 -30.43 -26.96 5.90
C ALA A 670 -31.05 -26.01 4.85
N ILE A 671 -30.46 -25.98 3.63
CA ILE A 671 -31.01 -25.18 2.51
C ILE A 671 -32.27 -25.90 2.00
N GLY A 672 -33.36 -25.15 1.86
CA GLY A 672 -34.60 -25.69 1.30
C GLY A 672 -34.40 -26.10 -0.18
N GLU A 673 -34.98 -27.24 -0.59
CA GLU A 673 -34.90 -27.71 -2.00
C GLU A 673 -35.27 -26.60 -3.01
N TRP A 674 -36.29 -25.81 -2.69
CA TRP A 674 -36.76 -24.69 -3.53
C TRP A 674 -35.76 -23.56 -3.70
N ALA A 675 -34.75 -23.46 -2.83
CA ALA A 675 -33.70 -22.44 -2.86
C ALA A 675 -32.34 -22.96 -3.34
N LEU A 676 -32.17 -24.27 -3.41
CA LEU A 676 -30.85 -24.89 -3.66
C LEU A 676 -30.20 -24.40 -4.95
N GLU A 677 -30.92 -24.38 -6.06
CA GLU A 677 -30.44 -23.85 -7.34
C GLU A 677 -29.98 -22.38 -7.21
N SER A 678 -30.78 -21.55 -6.54
CA SER A 678 -30.50 -20.13 -6.37
C SER A 678 -29.32 -19.87 -5.46
N VAL A 679 -29.16 -20.65 -4.38
CA VAL A 679 -28.01 -20.54 -3.48
C VAL A 679 -26.74 -20.98 -4.19
N THR A 680 -26.78 -22.09 -4.96
CA THR A 680 -25.66 -22.56 -5.77
C THR A 680 -25.22 -21.48 -6.77
N TYR A 681 -26.19 -20.94 -7.52
CA TYR A 681 -25.94 -19.84 -8.45
C TYR A 681 -25.29 -18.63 -7.78
N CYS A 682 -25.91 -18.10 -6.72
CA CYS A 682 -25.39 -16.90 -6.05
C CYS A 682 -24.04 -17.12 -5.36
N THR A 683 -23.72 -18.35 -4.97
CA THR A 683 -22.40 -18.71 -4.43
C THR A 683 -21.36 -18.73 -5.54
N ALA A 684 -21.63 -19.42 -6.64
CA ALA A 684 -20.72 -19.51 -7.78
C ALA A 684 -20.50 -18.13 -8.44
N ALA A 685 -21.51 -17.28 -8.46
CA ALA A 685 -21.41 -15.90 -8.94
C ALA A 685 -20.75 -14.92 -7.94
N GLY A 686 -20.29 -15.38 -6.79
CA GLY A 686 -19.64 -14.51 -5.79
C GLY A 686 -20.57 -13.53 -5.06
N TYR A 687 -21.89 -13.62 -5.26
CA TYR A 687 -22.86 -12.69 -4.66
C TYR A 687 -23.04 -12.94 -3.16
N LEU A 688 -23.12 -14.21 -2.78
CA LEU A 688 -23.33 -14.65 -1.41
C LEU A 688 -22.21 -15.62 -1.00
N ALA A 689 -21.59 -15.33 0.12
CA ALA A 689 -20.60 -16.22 0.75
C ALA A 689 -21.09 -16.69 2.12
N GLY A 690 -20.52 -17.81 2.60
CA GLY A 690 -20.70 -18.28 3.98
C GLY A 690 -19.90 -17.46 4.98
N SER A 691 -20.14 -17.73 6.24
CA SER A 691 -19.31 -17.22 7.34
C SER A 691 -18.94 -18.40 8.24
N ASN A 692 -17.65 -18.52 8.60
CA ASN A 692 -17.11 -19.63 9.40
C ASN A 692 -17.51 -21.02 8.84
N GLY A 693 -17.50 -21.14 7.50
CA GLY A 693 -17.84 -22.39 6.82
C GLY A 693 -19.34 -22.72 6.73
N ALA A 694 -20.24 -21.89 7.23
CA ALA A 694 -21.70 -22.08 7.18
C ALA A 694 -22.39 -21.02 6.32
N PHE A 695 -23.43 -21.41 5.57
CA PHE A 695 -24.26 -20.48 4.79
C PHE A 695 -25.32 -19.77 5.62
N ASN A 696 -25.83 -20.41 6.65
CA ASN A 696 -26.95 -19.97 7.51
C ASN A 696 -28.24 -19.64 6.70
N PRO A 697 -28.85 -20.62 6.00
CA PRO A 697 -29.93 -20.38 5.03
C PRO A 697 -31.18 -19.73 5.63
N LYS A 698 -31.48 -20.01 6.88
CA LYS A 698 -32.67 -19.50 7.62
C LYS A 698 -32.36 -18.22 8.40
N GLY A 699 -31.08 -17.80 8.43
CA GLY A 699 -30.66 -16.54 9.07
C GLY A 699 -31.24 -15.34 8.35
N THR A 700 -31.63 -14.31 9.09
CA THR A 700 -32.12 -13.04 8.55
C THR A 700 -30.96 -12.27 7.87
N ALA A 701 -31.19 -11.83 6.64
CA ALA A 701 -30.26 -10.93 5.98
C ALA A 701 -30.37 -9.51 6.57
N THR A 702 -29.23 -8.89 6.85
CA THR A 702 -29.17 -7.49 7.31
C THR A 702 -29.10 -6.53 6.13
N ARG A 703 -29.35 -5.24 6.36
CA ARG A 703 -29.19 -4.19 5.35
C ARG A 703 -27.74 -4.06 4.87
N ALA A 704 -26.77 -4.24 5.76
CA ALA A 704 -25.35 -4.29 5.40
C ALA A 704 -25.01 -5.48 4.48
N MET A 705 -25.54 -6.66 4.78
CA MET A 705 -25.44 -7.83 3.90
C MET A 705 -26.05 -7.56 2.52
N GLY A 706 -27.25 -6.96 2.50
CA GLY A 706 -27.89 -6.53 1.26
C GLY A 706 -27.02 -5.58 0.44
N ALA A 707 -26.42 -4.57 1.07
CA ALA A 707 -25.50 -3.64 0.40
C ALA A 707 -24.31 -4.37 -0.23
N LYS A 708 -23.65 -5.28 0.51
CA LYS A 708 -22.49 -6.04 0.01
C LYS A 708 -22.85 -6.92 -1.18
N VAL A 709 -23.97 -7.61 -1.10
CA VAL A 709 -24.46 -8.46 -2.20
C VAL A 709 -24.76 -7.64 -3.46
N LEU A 710 -25.42 -6.50 -3.33
CA LEU A 710 -25.73 -5.61 -4.46
C LEU A 710 -24.47 -5.03 -5.08
N MET A 711 -23.48 -4.68 -4.27
CA MET A 711 -22.20 -4.26 -4.78
C MET A 711 -21.52 -5.39 -5.56
N ASN A 712 -21.47 -6.61 -5.03
CA ASN A 712 -20.88 -7.76 -5.72
C ASN A 712 -21.58 -8.05 -7.05
N MET A 713 -22.92 -7.99 -7.11
CA MET A 713 -23.69 -8.21 -8.34
C MET A 713 -23.37 -7.23 -9.46
N THR A 714 -22.93 -6.02 -9.13
CA THR A 714 -22.79 -4.93 -10.10
C THR A 714 -21.32 -4.60 -10.41
N LYS A 715 -20.34 -5.00 -9.57
CA LYS A 715 -18.90 -4.83 -9.83
C LYS A 715 -18.33 -5.83 -10.86
N GLU A 716 -18.94 -7.00 -11.05
CA GLU A 716 -18.50 -7.99 -12.05
C GLU A 716 -18.79 -7.60 -13.51
N ALA A 717 -19.45 -6.49 -13.73
CA ALA A 717 -19.79 -6.00 -15.09
C ALA A 717 -18.84 -4.90 -15.59
N ALA A 718 -17.68 -4.68 -14.91
CA ALA A 718 -16.71 -3.66 -15.31
C ALA A 718 -15.38 -4.26 -15.79
#